data_bfa689040d602f230555ff4f7d82dccd
#
_entry.id   bfa689040d602f230555ff4f7d82dccd
#
_cell.length_a   1.000
_cell.length_b   1.000
_cell.length_c   1.000
_cell.angle_alpha   90.00
_cell.angle_beta   90.00
_cell.angle_gamma   90.00
#
_symmetry.space_group_name_H-M   'P 1'
#
loop_
_entity.id
_entity.type
_entity.pdbx_description
1 polymer ?
#
loop_
_entity_poly.entity_id
_entity_poly.type
_entity_poly.pdbx_seq_one_letter_code
_entity_poly.pdbx_strand_id
1 'polypeptide(L)'
;MKYLDFLKSKMAIATDSGFDVPDKKISTALKPHQRDIVKWAVKGGKRAVFAKFGLGKSVIQLEWCTQVIAHEGGKALIICPLGVKQEFVHDAVEILGYDAPTYVKTMAEVTACSADIMITNYERVRDGDIDVKYFTATSLDEAAVLRSFGSKTYQEFLKKFNGVPYKLVATATPDPNKYKELIHYAGYLEIMDTGQALTRFFQRDSTKANNLTLYPHKEEEFWLWVSSWAVFVSKPSDVNPKYSDEGYDLPELKINYHRLAVCKDELSVDKFGQSKLFDEATASLQDEAKIKRESISQRVAEAAKIIAENPEDSFIIWHDLEEERHEIKRQIPNVVDIYGSMDIDLRERRVIDFANGKIKLFATKKILSGSGCNFQKHCHRAIFIGIDYKFNDFIQAVHRIYRFLQTDEVTIDIIYMDEEDEIKKQLLDKWKRFDYQSEKMAEIVRKNGLSSVDNISNKMKRSIGVKRVVVEGNHYKYINNDCIWELEQMPDNSVDEIVTSIPFGNHYEYTPSYNDLGHNEDNDRFFEQMDYLTPNLLRVLKPGRVACIHVKDRILFGNATGDGMPTVDPFSDLTVMHYMKHGFRYMGRITITTDVVRENNQTYRLGWTEQCKDGSKMGVGCPEYVLLFRKLPTDTSKAYADTPVTKIKADYSRGRWQIDAHAYWRSSGDRLVTKDELKEVSVNKLQNVYTQFSKSNVYNYDEHVALAEKLDRENKLPASFMVIAPASWNDTVWDDINRMRTLNAEQRRRDMQMHVCPLQLDIIERLITRYSNEGDIVLDPFGGIGSTPMTAIKMGRYGIGIELNPDYFRDGVGYCKAEEDKIDVPTLFDFMDNKENAAP
;
A
#
# COMPACT_ATOMS: atom_id res chain seq x y z
N MET A 1 18.78 13.98 -19.66
CA MET A 1 17.32 13.81 -19.95
C MET A 1 16.65 15.13 -19.60
N LYS A 2 15.62 15.59 -20.34
CA LYS A 2 14.87 16.79 -19.91
C LYS A 2 13.93 16.40 -18.77
N TYR A 3 13.65 17.33 -17.86
CA TYR A 3 12.77 17.06 -16.71
C TYR A 3 11.41 16.47 -17.12
N LEU A 4 10.80 16.97 -18.19
CA LEU A 4 9.55 16.41 -18.71
C LEU A 4 9.69 14.94 -19.15
N ASP A 5 10.83 14.55 -19.70
CA ASP A 5 11.08 13.15 -20.10
C ASP A 5 11.27 12.27 -18.88
N PHE A 6 11.92 12.79 -17.84
CA PHE A 6 11.99 12.13 -16.54
C PHE A 6 10.60 11.90 -15.94
N LEU A 7 9.73 12.92 -15.91
CA LEU A 7 8.35 12.78 -15.40
C LEU A 7 7.55 11.73 -16.19
N LYS A 8 7.72 11.68 -17.49
CA LYS A 8 7.10 10.63 -18.32
C LYS A 8 7.62 9.23 -17.96
N SER A 9 8.87 9.08 -17.60
CA SER A 9 9.45 7.79 -17.20
C SER A 9 8.94 7.28 -15.84
N LYS A 10 8.36 8.16 -15.00
CA LYS A 10 7.71 7.76 -13.74
C LYS A 10 6.36 7.06 -13.95
N MET A 11 5.83 7.08 -15.16
CA MET A 11 4.59 6.36 -15.46
C MET A 11 4.89 4.86 -15.44
N ALA A 12 4.56 4.20 -14.35
CA ALA A 12 4.68 2.76 -14.25
C ALA A 12 3.56 2.10 -15.04
N ILE A 13 3.89 1.67 -16.24
CA ILE A 13 3.02 0.89 -17.13
C ILE A 13 3.81 -0.36 -17.49
N ALA A 14 3.11 -1.50 -17.51
CA ALA A 14 3.74 -2.73 -17.99
C ALA A 14 4.20 -2.55 -19.43
N THR A 15 5.46 -2.82 -19.69
CA THR A 15 6.01 -2.76 -21.06
C THR A 15 5.59 -4.00 -21.84
N ASP A 16 5.48 -3.88 -23.16
CA ASP A 16 5.35 -5.03 -24.04
C ASP A 16 6.75 -5.63 -24.26
N SER A 17 6.97 -6.82 -23.70
CA SER A 17 8.24 -7.55 -23.75
C SER A 17 8.20 -8.76 -24.67
N GLY A 18 7.06 -9.04 -25.30
CA GLY A 18 6.87 -10.13 -26.23
C GLY A 18 6.83 -9.68 -27.69
N PHE A 19 6.01 -10.31 -28.51
CA PHE A 19 5.94 -10.11 -29.95
C PHE A 19 4.50 -10.12 -30.48
N ASP A 20 4.30 -9.57 -31.68
CA ASP A 20 2.99 -9.59 -32.35
C ASP A 20 2.76 -10.94 -33.08
N VAL A 21 1.57 -11.53 -32.86
CA VAL A 21 1.15 -12.78 -33.51
C VAL A 21 0.11 -12.48 -34.59
N PRO A 22 0.39 -12.84 -35.86
CA PRO A 22 -0.59 -12.71 -36.94
C PRO A 22 -1.80 -13.63 -36.73
N ASP A 23 -3.00 -13.17 -37.10
CA ASP A 23 -4.27 -13.92 -36.93
C ASP A 23 -4.24 -15.32 -37.50
N LYS A 24 -3.56 -15.50 -38.64
CA LYS A 24 -3.45 -16.81 -39.34
C LYS A 24 -2.62 -17.85 -38.59
N LYS A 25 -1.83 -17.46 -37.60
CA LYS A 25 -1.04 -18.39 -36.79
C LYS A 25 -1.77 -18.85 -35.52
N ILE A 26 -2.83 -18.20 -35.12
CA ILE A 26 -3.63 -18.57 -33.95
C ILE A 26 -4.66 -19.64 -34.36
N SER A 27 -4.84 -20.66 -33.53
CA SER A 27 -5.79 -21.74 -33.77
C SER A 27 -7.20 -21.19 -34.07
N THR A 28 -7.82 -21.71 -35.12
CA THR A 28 -9.20 -21.37 -35.48
C THR A 28 -10.23 -21.96 -34.53
N ALA A 29 -9.82 -22.90 -33.67
CA ALA A 29 -10.68 -23.45 -32.62
C ALA A 29 -10.97 -22.49 -31.48
N LEU A 30 -10.14 -21.44 -31.30
CA LEU A 30 -10.38 -20.42 -30.30
C LEU A 30 -11.53 -19.51 -30.68
N LYS A 31 -12.36 -19.19 -29.70
CA LYS A 31 -13.39 -18.15 -29.84
C LYS A 31 -12.75 -16.76 -30.03
N PRO A 32 -13.46 -15.79 -30.65
CA PRO A 32 -12.88 -14.47 -30.96
C PRO A 32 -12.22 -13.78 -29.76
N HIS A 33 -12.89 -13.72 -28.59
CA HIS A 33 -12.33 -13.12 -27.38
C HIS A 33 -11.07 -13.84 -26.87
N GLN A 34 -11.00 -15.18 -26.99
CA GLN A 34 -9.82 -15.94 -26.59
C GLN A 34 -8.63 -15.60 -27.49
N ARG A 35 -8.85 -15.46 -28.79
CA ARG A 35 -7.81 -15.08 -29.78
C ARG A 35 -7.22 -13.72 -29.47
N ASP A 36 -8.07 -12.73 -29.16
CA ASP A 36 -7.61 -11.39 -28.81
C ASP A 36 -6.83 -11.37 -27.48
N ILE A 37 -7.27 -12.12 -26.47
CA ILE A 37 -6.56 -12.26 -25.20
C ILE A 37 -5.19 -12.93 -25.41
N VAL A 38 -5.09 -13.99 -26.20
CA VAL A 38 -3.82 -14.65 -26.52
C VAL A 38 -2.86 -13.67 -27.21
N LYS A 39 -3.32 -12.95 -28.23
CA LYS A 39 -2.50 -11.94 -28.93
C LYS A 39 -1.96 -10.88 -27.97
N TRP A 40 -2.85 -10.31 -27.13
CA TRP A 40 -2.49 -9.34 -26.13
C TRP A 40 -1.49 -9.89 -25.10
N ALA A 41 -1.70 -11.14 -24.65
CA ALA A 41 -0.84 -11.76 -23.65
C ALA A 41 0.55 -12.13 -24.23
N VAL A 42 0.62 -12.59 -25.48
CA VAL A 42 1.90 -12.87 -26.15
C VAL A 42 2.68 -11.57 -26.39
N LYS A 43 2.02 -10.51 -26.89
CA LYS A 43 2.64 -9.20 -27.10
C LYS A 43 3.19 -8.65 -25.80
N GLY A 44 2.47 -8.81 -24.71
CA GLY A 44 2.89 -8.33 -23.41
C GLY A 44 4.03 -9.14 -22.77
N GLY A 45 4.19 -10.44 -23.12
CA GLY A 45 5.20 -11.33 -22.56
C GLY A 45 4.95 -11.76 -21.12
N LYS A 46 4.66 -10.81 -20.23
CA LYS A 46 4.34 -11.02 -18.79
C LYS A 46 2.96 -10.45 -18.49
N ARG A 47 1.92 -11.29 -18.43
CA ARG A 47 0.52 -10.85 -18.30
C ARG A 47 -0.29 -11.74 -17.37
N ALA A 48 -1.43 -11.21 -16.90
CA ALA A 48 -2.43 -11.95 -16.14
C ALA A 48 -3.76 -11.99 -16.87
N VAL A 49 -4.40 -13.15 -16.89
CA VAL A 49 -5.73 -13.39 -17.46
C VAL A 49 -6.68 -13.79 -16.34
N PHE A 50 -7.46 -12.82 -15.87
CA PHE A 50 -8.48 -13.00 -14.86
C PHE A 50 -9.84 -13.17 -15.57
N ALA A 51 -10.15 -14.42 -15.91
CA ALA A 51 -11.35 -14.74 -16.66
C ALA A 51 -12.30 -15.59 -15.80
N LYS A 52 -13.58 -15.21 -15.77
CA LYS A 52 -14.61 -15.99 -15.06
C LYS A 52 -14.63 -17.45 -15.51
N PHE A 53 -15.27 -18.28 -14.72
CA PHE A 53 -15.44 -19.69 -15.00
C PHE A 53 -16.14 -19.92 -16.35
N GLY A 54 -15.63 -20.85 -17.16
CA GLY A 54 -16.20 -21.20 -18.48
C GLY A 54 -15.69 -20.36 -19.66
N LEU A 55 -14.80 -19.37 -19.46
CA LEU A 55 -14.22 -18.58 -20.55
C LEU A 55 -13.02 -19.23 -21.25
N GLY A 56 -12.66 -20.46 -20.88
CA GLY A 56 -11.61 -21.26 -21.57
C GLY A 56 -10.20 -20.82 -21.21
N LYS A 57 -9.91 -20.59 -19.92
CA LYS A 57 -8.55 -20.25 -19.45
C LYS A 57 -7.50 -21.27 -19.87
N SER A 58 -7.81 -22.57 -19.78
CA SER A 58 -6.90 -23.66 -20.18
C SER A 58 -6.54 -23.59 -21.66
N VAL A 59 -7.52 -23.35 -22.53
CA VAL A 59 -7.31 -23.19 -23.99
C VAL A 59 -6.45 -21.94 -24.27
N ILE A 60 -6.70 -20.82 -23.57
CA ILE A 60 -5.88 -19.60 -23.69
C ILE A 60 -4.43 -19.87 -23.29
N GLN A 61 -4.20 -20.57 -22.17
CA GLN A 61 -2.87 -20.89 -21.67
C GLN A 61 -2.12 -21.83 -22.63
N LEU A 62 -2.77 -22.86 -23.15
CA LEU A 62 -2.19 -23.79 -24.11
C LEU A 62 -1.78 -23.07 -25.40
N GLU A 63 -2.68 -22.28 -25.97
CA GLU A 63 -2.39 -21.51 -27.19
C GLU A 63 -1.27 -20.50 -26.97
N TRP A 64 -1.29 -19.78 -25.83
CA TRP A 64 -0.23 -18.85 -25.46
C TRP A 64 1.15 -19.55 -25.38
N CYS A 65 1.22 -20.70 -24.70
CA CYS A 65 2.44 -21.52 -24.65
C CYS A 65 2.91 -21.91 -26.05
N THR A 66 2.00 -22.40 -26.88
CA THR A 66 2.30 -22.82 -28.25
C THR A 66 2.87 -21.66 -29.08
N GLN A 67 2.25 -20.48 -29.02
CA GLN A 67 2.73 -19.32 -29.78
C GLN A 67 4.11 -18.84 -29.29
N VAL A 68 4.36 -18.83 -27.97
CA VAL A 68 5.68 -18.44 -27.44
C VAL A 68 6.76 -19.42 -27.87
N ILE A 69 6.51 -20.74 -27.73
CA ILE A 69 7.50 -21.77 -28.15
C ILE A 69 7.75 -21.75 -29.66
N ALA A 70 6.71 -21.55 -30.45
CA ALA A 70 6.83 -21.48 -31.90
C ALA A 70 7.67 -20.27 -32.36
N HIS A 71 7.78 -19.23 -31.58
CA HIS A 71 8.58 -18.01 -31.89
C HIS A 71 9.98 -18.07 -31.28
N GLU A 72 10.07 -18.37 -29.98
CA GLU A 72 11.32 -18.29 -29.20
C GLU A 72 12.08 -19.63 -29.16
N GLY A 73 11.39 -20.73 -29.42
CA GLY A 73 11.93 -22.08 -29.17
C GLY A 73 11.87 -22.47 -27.70
N GLY A 74 12.49 -23.59 -27.37
CA GLY A 74 12.53 -24.11 -26.00
C GLY A 74 11.27 -24.89 -25.63
N LYS A 75 10.91 -24.85 -24.34
CA LYS A 75 9.77 -25.59 -23.77
C LYS A 75 8.93 -24.72 -22.87
N ALA A 76 7.66 -25.07 -22.66
CA ALA A 76 6.75 -24.40 -21.74
C ALA A 76 6.35 -25.30 -20.57
N LEU A 77 6.12 -24.67 -19.41
CA LEU A 77 5.62 -25.34 -18.21
C LEU A 77 4.31 -24.70 -17.74
N ILE A 78 3.27 -25.50 -17.64
CA ILE A 78 2.01 -25.13 -17.00
C ILE A 78 2.01 -25.70 -15.57
N ILE A 79 1.84 -24.81 -14.59
CA ILE A 79 1.77 -25.17 -13.17
C ILE A 79 0.32 -25.02 -12.73
N CYS A 80 -0.29 -26.12 -12.31
CA CYS A 80 -1.71 -26.17 -11.97
C CYS A 80 -1.99 -27.10 -10.77
N PRO A 81 -3.16 -26.97 -10.12
CA PRO A 81 -3.62 -27.97 -9.16
C PRO A 81 -3.74 -29.36 -9.82
N LEU A 82 -3.40 -30.43 -9.09
CA LEU A 82 -3.39 -31.79 -9.62
C LEU A 82 -4.73 -32.22 -10.27
N GLY A 83 -5.85 -31.74 -9.76
CA GLY A 83 -7.18 -32.07 -10.27
C GLY A 83 -7.52 -31.49 -11.66
N VAL A 84 -6.73 -30.52 -12.14
CA VAL A 84 -6.98 -29.82 -13.44
C VAL A 84 -6.20 -30.43 -14.60
N LYS A 85 -5.24 -31.28 -14.31
CA LYS A 85 -4.34 -31.91 -15.32
C LYS A 85 -5.10 -32.50 -16.53
N GLN A 86 -6.17 -33.25 -16.29
CA GLN A 86 -6.96 -33.89 -17.33
C GLN A 86 -7.71 -32.88 -18.22
N GLU A 87 -8.12 -31.73 -17.68
CA GLU A 87 -8.75 -30.64 -18.44
C GLU A 87 -7.76 -30.10 -19.50
N PHE A 88 -6.50 -29.86 -19.12
CA PHE A 88 -5.47 -29.42 -20.06
C PHE A 88 -5.18 -30.46 -21.14
N VAL A 89 -5.15 -31.75 -20.79
CA VAL A 89 -4.97 -32.84 -21.78
C VAL A 89 -6.15 -32.91 -22.75
N HIS A 90 -7.37 -32.85 -22.21
CA HIS A 90 -8.59 -32.86 -23.03
C HIS A 90 -8.64 -31.62 -23.96
N ASP A 91 -8.39 -30.44 -23.43
CA ASP A 91 -8.49 -29.19 -24.19
C ASP A 91 -7.39 -29.09 -25.27
N ALA A 92 -6.20 -29.64 -25.01
CA ALA A 92 -5.14 -29.70 -26.00
C ALA A 92 -5.53 -30.62 -27.15
N VAL A 93 -6.00 -31.84 -26.86
CA VAL A 93 -6.26 -32.87 -27.86
C VAL A 93 -7.60 -32.66 -28.57
N GLU A 94 -8.69 -32.54 -27.82
CA GLU A 94 -10.04 -32.56 -28.37
C GLU A 94 -10.51 -31.17 -28.88
N ILE A 95 -9.97 -30.07 -28.31
CA ILE A 95 -10.37 -28.72 -28.73
C ILE A 95 -9.36 -28.15 -29.73
N LEU A 96 -8.07 -28.14 -29.35
CA LEU A 96 -7.04 -27.52 -30.17
C LEU A 96 -6.42 -28.42 -31.22
N GLY A 97 -6.53 -29.74 -31.08
CA GLY A 97 -5.88 -30.70 -31.95
C GLY A 97 -4.35 -30.71 -31.80
N TYR A 98 -3.84 -30.40 -30.61
CA TYR A 98 -2.43 -30.39 -30.26
C TYR A 98 -2.01 -31.69 -29.58
N ASP A 99 -0.71 -31.93 -29.49
CA ASP A 99 -0.17 -33.01 -28.69
C ASP A 99 -0.53 -32.83 -27.21
N ALA A 100 -0.80 -33.94 -26.52
CA ALA A 100 -1.14 -33.91 -25.10
C ALA A 100 0.05 -33.41 -24.27
N PRO A 101 -0.13 -32.40 -23.39
CA PRO A 101 0.92 -31.95 -22.49
C PRO A 101 1.26 -33.07 -21.49
N THR A 102 2.55 -33.24 -21.21
CA THR A 102 3.06 -34.32 -20.36
C THR A 102 3.23 -33.86 -18.92
N TYR A 103 2.70 -34.62 -17.96
CA TYR A 103 2.89 -34.35 -16.54
C TYR A 103 4.27 -34.81 -16.07
N VAL A 104 5.04 -33.95 -15.44
CA VAL A 104 6.40 -34.19 -14.94
C VAL A 104 6.52 -33.88 -13.46
N LYS A 105 7.34 -34.63 -12.73
CA LYS A 105 7.55 -34.54 -11.28
C LYS A 105 8.96 -34.11 -10.90
N THR A 106 9.95 -34.36 -11.75
CA THR A 106 11.37 -34.16 -11.49
C THR A 106 12.09 -33.61 -12.71
N MET A 107 13.25 -32.96 -12.51
CA MET A 107 14.09 -32.50 -13.62
C MET A 107 14.58 -33.63 -14.52
N ALA A 108 14.77 -34.82 -13.99
CA ALA A 108 15.13 -36.00 -14.82
C ALA A 108 14.01 -36.34 -15.81
N GLU A 109 12.75 -36.30 -15.39
CA GLU A 109 11.60 -36.47 -16.28
C GLU A 109 11.49 -35.31 -17.29
N VAL A 110 11.72 -34.05 -16.87
CA VAL A 110 11.72 -32.88 -17.76
C VAL A 110 12.74 -33.02 -18.87
N THR A 111 13.97 -33.42 -18.54
CA THR A 111 15.06 -33.55 -19.54
C THR A 111 14.87 -34.75 -20.49
N ALA A 112 14.22 -35.81 -20.03
CA ALA A 112 13.89 -36.99 -20.84
C ALA A 112 12.63 -36.79 -21.70
N CYS A 113 11.79 -35.82 -21.39
CA CYS A 113 10.51 -35.60 -22.05
C CYS A 113 10.69 -34.93 -23.43
N SER A 114 10.08 -35.47 -24.46
CA SER A 114 10.07 -34.88 -25.81
C SER A 114 8.97 -33.82 -26.01
N ALA A 115 7.93 -33.81 -25.15
CA ALA A 115 6.82 -32.85 -25.28
C ALA A 115 7.28 -31.41 -25.17
N ASP A 116 6.69 -30.52 -25.94
CA ASP A 116 6.96 -29.09 -25.95
C ASP A 116 6.30 -28.41 -24.77
N ILE A 117 5.11 -28.85 -24.35
CA ILE A 117 4.37 -28.33 -23.20
C ILE A 117 4.33 -29.41 -22.12
N MET A 118 4.77 -29.03 -20.92
CA MET A 118 4.75 -29.89 -19.74
C MET A 118 3.83 -29.32 -18.68
N ILE A 119 3.29 -30.22 -17.85
CA ILE A 119 2.43 -29.84 -16.70
C ILE A 119 3.08 -30.32 -15.41
N THR A 120 2.97 -29.52 -14.34
CA THR A 120 3.34 -29.91 -12.99
C THR A 120 2.43 -29.25 -11.94
N ASN A 121 2.61 -29.60 -10.67
CA ASN A 121 1.88 -28.98 -9.57
C ASN A 121 2.76 -28.00 -8.78
N TYR A 122 2.10 -27.13 -8.01
CA TYR A 122 2.72 -26.04 -7.24
C TYR A 122 3.79 -26.54 -6.25
N GLU A 123 3.53 -27.69 -5.60
CA GLU A 123 4.43 -28.25 -4.60
C GLU A 123 5.78 -28.63 -5.20
N ARG A 124 5.80 -29.26 -6.38
CA ARG A 124 7.03 -29.67 -7.06
C ARG A 124 7.95 -28.49 -7.37
N VAL A 125 7.36 -27.39 -7.81
CA VAL A 125 8.10 -26.16 -8.09
C VAL A 125 8.58 -25.51 -6.79
N ARG A 126 7.67 -25.39 -5.79
CA ARG A 126 8.00 -24.80 -4.47
C ARG A 126 9.16 -25.56 -3.82
N ASP A 127 9.09 -26.86 -3.80
CA ASP A 127 10.04 -27.72 -3.08
C ASP A 127 11.35 -27.93 -3.87
N GLY A 128 11.40 -27.46 -5.15
CA GLY A 128 12.62 -27.43 -5.96
C GLY A 128 12.87 -28.67 -6.80
N ASP A 129 11.87 -29.54 -6.95
CA ASP A 129 11.95 -30.74 -7.82
C ASP A 129 12.08 -30.36 -9.30
N ILE A 130 11.59 -29.17 -9.68
CA ILE A 130 11.62 -28.63 -11.04
C ILE A 130 12.22 -27.24 -11.03
N ASP A 131 13.25 -27.02 -11.86
CA ASP A 131 13.82 -25.71 -12.12
C ASP A 131 13.06 -25.01 -13.25
N VAL A 132 12.34 -23.96 -12.89
CA VAL A 132 11.52 -23.18 -13.85
C VAL A 132 12.35 -22.39 -14.85
N LYS A 133 13.63 -22.14 -14.57
CA LYS A 133 14.54 -21.42 -15.48
C LYS A 133 14.93 -22.23 -16.70
N TYR A 134 14.65 -23.53 -16.70
CA TYR A 134 14.80 -24.38 -17.87
C TYR A 134 13.80 -24.05 -18.99
N PHE A 135 12.68 -23.41 -18.64
CA PHE A 135 11.57 -23.16 -19.55
C PHE A 135 11.58 -21.74 -20.09
N THR A 136 11.28 -21.59 -21.37
CA THR A 136 11.12 -20.29 -22.04
C THR A 136 9.84 -19.60 -21.58
N ALA A 137 8.76 -20.38 -21.39
CA ALA A 137 7.46 -19.89 -20.97
C ALA A 137 6.93 -20.65 -19.75
N THR A 138 6.34 -19.93 -18.82
CA THR A 138 5.68 -20.52 -17.65
C THR A 138 4.27 -19.94 -17.50
N SER A 139 3.29 -20.81 -17.25
CA SER A 139 1.91 -20.40 -16.99
C SER A 139 1.43 -20.96 -15.66
N LEU A 140 0.83 -20.11 -14.82
CA LEU A 140 0.19 -20.52 -13.56
C LEU A 140 -1.32 -20.58 -13.74
N ASP A 141 -1.91 -21.74 -13.54
CA ASP A 141 -3.36 -21.91 -13.50
C ASP A 141 -3.87 -21.97 -12.07
N GLU A 142 -5.02 -21.38 -11.81
CA GLU A 142 -5.58 -21.15 -10.47
C GLU A 142 -4.56 -20.48 -9.52
N ALA A 143 -3.93 -19.42 -10.00
CA ALA A 143 -2.84 -18.71 -9.31
C ALA A 143 -3.24 -17.97 -8.02
N ALA A 144 -4.43 -18.26 -7.50
CA ALA A 144 -4.91 -17.76 -6.20
C ALA A 144 -3.94 -18.01 -5.04
N VAL A 145 -3.03 -18.97 -5.18
CA VAL A 145 -1.95 -19.25 -4.23
C VAL A 145 -0.97 -18.09 -4.06
N LEU A 146 -0.87 -17.17 -5.02
CA LEU A 146 0.01 -16.00 -4.98
C LEU A 146 -0.57 -14.82 -4.18
N ARG A 147 -1.81 -14.85 -3.74
CA ARG A 147 -2.49 -13.74 -3.06
C ARG A 147 -1.91 -13.39 -1.69
N SER A 148 -1.29 -14.33 -1.02
CA SER A 148 -0.74 -14.14 0.33
C SER A 148 0.76 -13.88 0.29
N PHE A 149 1.17 -12.64 0.55
CA PHE A 149 2.59 -12.25 0.61
C PHE A 149 3.41 -13.11 1.59
N GLY A 150 2.85 -13.42 2.77
CA GLY A 150 3.53 -14.23 3.79
C GLY A 150 3.54 -15.73 3.54
N SER A 151 2.93 -16.22 2.45
CA SER A 151 2.93 -17.65 2.17
C SER A 151 4.31 -18.12 1.68
N LYS A 152 4.76 -19.29 2.15
CA LYS A 152 6.01 -19.91 1.69
C LYS A 152 6.03 -20.05 0.16
N THR A 153 4.92 -20.43 -0.45
CA THR A 153 4.82 -20.59 -1.91
C THR A 153 5.07 -19.28 -2.65
N TYR A 154 4.46 -18.18 -2.22
CA TYR A 154 4.68 -16.87 -2.84
C TYR A 154 6.14 -16.42 -2.77
N GLN A 155 6.74 -16.51 -1.57
CA GLN A 155 8.14 -16.09 -1.36
C GLN A 155 9.13 -16.93 -2.19
N GLU A 156 8.91 -18.24 -2.26
CA GLU A 156 9.74 -19.12 -3.10
C GLU A 156 9.54 -18.83 -4.60
N PHE A 157 8.31 -18.56 -5.03
CA PHE A 157 8.01 -18.28 -6.44
C PHE A 157 8.63 -16.95 -6.90
N LEU A 158 8.60 -15.90 -6.08
CA LEU A 158 9.31 -14.65 -6.41
C LEU A 158 10.78 -14.89 -6.73
N LYS A 159 11.46 -15.72 -5.93
CA LYS A 159 12.90 -16.02 -6.11
C LYS A 159 13.16 -16.89 -7.34
N LYS A 160 12.39 -17.98 -7.49
CA LYS A 160 12.60 -18.99 -8.53
C LYS A 160 12.25 -18.50 -9.93
N PHE A 161 11.17 -17.70 -10.05
CA PHE A 161 10.69 -17.21 -11.36
C PHE A 161 11.35 -15.90 -11.80
N ASN A 162 12.19 -15.31 -10.95
CA ASN A 162 12.93 -14.11 -11.33
C ASN A 162 13.77 -14.34 -12.58
N GLY A 163 13.54 -13.53 -13.63
CA GLY A 163 14.23 -13.61 -14.91
C GLY A 163 13.66 -14.64 -15.92
N VAL A 164 12.55 -15.33 -15.61
CA VAL A 164 11.84 -16.13 -16.63
C VAL A 164 11.24 -15.18 -17.68
N PRO A 165 11.53 -15.36 -18.99
CA PRO A 165 11.18 -14.36 -20.00
C PRO A 165 9.67 -14.18 -20.18
N TYR A 166 8.93 -15.27 -20.31
CA TYR A 166 7.50 -15.27 -20.58
C TYR A 166 6.72 -15.88 -19.40
N LYS A 167 5.83 -15.09 -18.84
CA LYS A 167 5.01 -15.48 -17.68
C LYS A 167 3.55 -15.18 -17.90
N LEU A 168 2.71 -16.17 -17.73
CA LEU A 168 1.26 -16.00 -17.74
C LEU A 168 0.68 -16.43 -16.39
N VAL A 169 -0.26 -15.64 -15.88
CA VAL A 169 -1.04 -15.97 -14.69
C VAL A 169 -2.50 -16.10 -15.09
N ALA A 170 -3.16 -17.18 -14.72
CA ALA A 170 -4.58 -17.37 -14.97
C ALA A 170 -5.33 -17.74 -13.68
N THR A 171 -6.45 -17.06 -13.41
CA THR A 171 -7.38 -17.42 -12.32
C THR A 171 -8.75 -16.79 -12.54
N ALA A 172 -9.78 -17.41 -11.96
CA ALA A 172 -11.13 -16.83 -11.93
C ALA A 172 -11.38 -15.95 -10.69
N THR A 173 -10.52 -16.07 -9.67
CA THR A 173 -10.70 -15.40 -8.35
C THR A 173 -9.42 -14.66 -7.95
N PRO A 174 -9.08 -13.54 -8.60
CA PRO A 174 -7.80 -12.85 -8.36
C PRO A 174 -7.74 -12.16 -6.99
N ASP A 175 -8.84 -11.58 -6.49
CA ASP A 175 -8.87 -10.75 -5.29
C ASP A 175 -10.14 -10.90 -4.45
N PRO A 176 -10.45 -12.09 -3.91
CA PRO A 176 -11.72 -12.33 -3.21
C PRO A 176 -11.88 -11.51 -1.94
N ASN A 177 -10.83 -10.86 -1.43
CA ASN A 177 -10.88 -10.15 -0.15
C ASN A 177 -10.52 -8.66 -0.25
N LYS A 178 -9.45 -8.29 -0.94
CA LYS A 178 -8.94 -6.89 -0.96
C LYS A 178 -8.14 -6.62 -2.24
N TYR A 179 -8.26 -5.42 -2.81
CA TYR A 179 -7.50 -4.96 -4.00
C TYR A 179 -5.97 -5.12 -3.86
N LYS A 180 -5.43 -5.06 -2.64
CA LYS A 180 -4.01 -5.31 -2.40
C LYS A 180 -3.54 -6.70 -2.82
N GLU A 181 -4.44 -7.67 -3.01
CA GLU A 181 -4.07 -9.01 -3.48
C GLU A 181 -3.59 -8.98 -4.94
N LEU A 182 -4.07 -8.02 -5.74
CA LEU A 182 -3.66 -7.84 -7.14
C LEU A 182 -2.18 -7.47 -7.28
N ILE A 183 -1.63 -6.68 -6.35
CA ILE A 183 -0.24 -6.27 -6.44
C ILE A 183 0.76 -7.43 -6.31
N HIS A 184 0.35 -8.52 -5.68
CA HIS A 184 1.22 -9.70 -5.57
C HIS A 184 1.43 -10.40 -6.93
N TYR A 185 0.42 -10.39 -7.79
CA TYR A 185 0.58 -10.87 -9.17
C TYR A 185 1.52 -9.97 -9.97
N ALA A 186 1.41 -8.65 -9.80
CA ALA A 186 2.31 -7.71 -10.44
C ALA A 186 3.78 -7.92 -10.00
N GLY A 187 4.01 -8.18 -8.71
CA GLY A 187 5.33 -8.56 -8.19
C GLY A 187 5.86 -9.85 -8.82
N TYR A 188 5.04 -10.91 -8.90
CA TYR A 188 5.41 -12.17 -9.55
C TYR A 188 5.73 -11.98 -11.05
N LEU A 189 4.95 -11.16 -11.74
CA LEU A 189 5.14 -10.84 -13.15
C LEU A 189 6.30 -9.87 -13.42
N GLU A 190 6.96 -9.37 -12.37
CA GLU A 190 8.04 -8.36 -12.45
C GLU A 190 7.59 -7.04 -13.11
N ILE A 191 6.31 -6.68 -12.95
CA ILE A 191 5.75 -5.43 -13.44
C ILE A 191 6.14 -4.27 -12.51
N MET A 192 6.01 -4.51 -11.21
CA MET A 192 6.38 -3.58 -10.14
C MET A 192 6.61 -4.36 -8.85
N ASP A 193 7.59 -3.95 -8.06
CA ASP A 193 7.82 -4.54 -6.74
C ASP A 193 6.60 -4.35 -5.84
N THR A 194 6.29 -5.37 -5.04
CA THR A 194 5.10 -5.37 -4.16
C THR A 194 5.12 -4.22 -3.15
N GLY A 195 6.29 -3.90 -2.59
CA GLY A 195 6.46 -2.79 -1.65
C GLY A 195 6.22 -1.43 -2.32
N GLN A 196 6.76 -1.26 -3.53
CA GLN A 196 6.54 -0.07 -4.36
C GLN A 196 5.05 0.11 -4.70
N ALA A 197 4.38 -0.94 -5.15
CA ALA A 197 2.96 -0.89 -5.47
C ALA A 197 2.09 -0.57 -4.24
N LEU A 198 2.43 -1.13 -3.07
CA LEU A 198 1.76 -0.81 -1.81
C LEU A 198 1.91 0.67 -1.46
N THR A 199 3.11 1.20 -1.53
CA THR A 199 3.38 2.61 -1.19
C THR A 199 2.70 3.55 -2.18
N ARG A 200 2.70 3.20 -3.47
CA ARG A 200 2.15 4.03 -4.53
C ARG A 200 0.63 4.15 -4.47
N PHE A 201 -0.07 3.05 -4.19
CA PHE A 201 -1.52 2.98 -4.36
C PHE A 201 -2.31 2.87 -3.07
N PHE A 202 -1.68 2.48 -1.95
CA PHE A 202 -2.40 2.16 -0.73
C PHE A 202 -1.97 3.01 0.47
N GLN A 203 -2.94 3.44 1.25
CA GLN A 203 -2.75 4.12 2.52
C GLN A 203 -3.06 3.20 3.70
N ARG A 204 -2.44 3.46 4.84
CA ARG A 204 -2.77 2.79 6.10
C ARG A 204 -4.05 3.40 6.68
N ASP A 205 -4.98 2.55 7.06
CA ASP A 205 -6.13 2.97 7.86
C ASP A 205 -5.65 3.26 9.29
N SER A 206 -5.75 4.52 9.70
CA SER A 206 -5.33 4.96 11.04
C SER A 206 -6.17 4.36 12.17
N THR A 207 -7.35 3.82 11.85
CA THR A 207 -8.31 3.28 12.84
C THR A 207 -8.14 1.79 13.06
N LYS A 208 -7.53 1.06 12.12
CA LYS A 208 -7.36 -0.40 12.19
C LYS A 208 -5.95 -0.80 11.79
N ALA A 209 -5.19 -1.35 12.73
CA ALA A 209 -3.87 -1.89 12.47
C ALA A 209 -3.89 -2.91 11.30
N ASN A 210 -2.92 -2.81 10.39
CA ASN A 210 -2.76 -3.66 9.20
C ASN A 210 -3.89 -3.58 8.14
N ASN A 211 -4.79 -2.61 8.22
CA ASN A 211 -5.74 -2.36 7.16
C ASN A 211 -5.15 -1.35 6.16
N LEU A 212 -4.97 -1.82 4.91
CA LEU A 212 -4.52 -1.00 3.79
C LEU A 212 -5.70 -0.77 2.87
N THR A 213 -5.99 0.48 2.57
CA THR A 213 -7.05 0.91 1.64
C THR A 213 -6.42 1.65 0.47
N LEU A 214 -7.02 1.53 -0.69
CA LEU A 214 -6.59 2.27 -1.87
C LEU A 214 -6.78 3.78 -1.62
N TYR A 215 -5.81 4.61 -2.03
CA TYR A 215 -6.02 6.07 -2.01
C TYR A 215 -7.18 6.44 -2.93
N PRO A 216 -8.21 7.17 -2.45
CA PRO A 216 -9.37 7.52 -3.29
C PRO A 216 -8.98 8.26 -4.57
N HIS A 217 -8.01 9.17 -4.51
CA HIS A 217 -7.52 9.93 -5.66
C HIS A 217 -6.61 9.11 -6.61
N LYS A 218 -6.19 7.90 -6.20
CA LYS A 218 -5.35 6.98 -7.00
C LYS A 218 -6.16 5.84 -7.62
N GLU A 219 -7.45 5.76 -7.39
CA GLU A 219 -8.26 4.63 -7.86
C GLU A 219 -8.22 4.49 -9.39
N GLU A 220 -8.36 5.60 -10.13
CA GLU A 220 -8.30 5.58 -11.60
C GLU A 220 -6.90 5.20 -12.11
N GLU A 221 -5.85 5.75 -11.53
CA GLU A 221 -4.46 5.41 -11.87
C GLU A 221 -4.16 3.94 -11.59
N PHE A 222 -4.59 3.43 -10.44
CA PHE A 222 -4.43 2.02 -10.08
C PHE A 222 -5.06 1.09 -11.11
N TRP A 223 -6.30 1.39 -11.53
CA TRP A 223 -6.98 0.56 -12.50
C TRP A 223 -6.42 0.67 -13.91
N LEU A 224 -5.94 1.84 -14.33
CA LEU A 224 -5.19 2.01 -15.57
C LEU A 224 -3.88 1.20 -15.53
N TRP A 225 -3.17 1.25 -14.42
CA TRP A 225 -1.97 0.44 -14.22
C TRP A 225 -2.29 -1.06 -14.25
N VAL A 226 -3.31 -1.51 -13.54
CA VAL A 226 -3.72 -2.93 -13.57
C VAL A 226 -4.10 -3.35 -14.98
N SER A 227 -4.83 -2.54 -15.74
CA SER A 227 -5.23 -2.85 -17.12
C SER A 227 -4.06 -2.94 -18.10
N SER A 228 -2.87 -2.43 -17.74
CA SER A 228 -1.68 -2.55 -18.55
C SER A 228 -1.05 -3.97 -18.53
N TRP A 229 -1.33 -4.76 -17.49
CA TRP A 229 -0.74 -6.10 -17.32
C TRP A 229 -1.76 -7.21 -17.01
N ALA A 230 -3.00 -6.86 -16.67
CA ALA A 230 -4.05 -7.81 -16.39
C ALA A 230 -5.32 -7.51 -17.20
N VAL A 231 -5.96 -8.55 -17.70
CA VAL A 231 -7.28 -8.49 -18.34
C VAL A 231 -8.30 -9.18 -17.44
N PHE A 232 -9.45 -8.52 -17.24
CA PHE A 232 -10.59 -9.05 -16.49
C PHE A 232 -11.74 -9.28 -17.45
N VAL A 233 -12.22 -10.53 -17.54
CA VAL A 233 -13.27 -10.89 -18.48
C VAL A 233 -14.33 -11.70 -17.76
N SER A 234 -15.57 -11.19 -17.80
CA SER A 234 -16.74 -11.89 -17.29
C SER A 234 -17.53 -12.56 -18.42
N LYS A 235 -17.50 -11.97 -19.63
CA LYS A 235 -18.15 -12.46 -20.84
C LYS A 235 -17.45 -11.92 -22.09
N PRO A 236 -17.66 -12.52 -23.28
CA PRO A 236 -16.98 -12.11 -24.51
C PRO A 236 -17.10 -10.63 -24.87
N SER A 237 -18.27 -10.03 -24.66
CA SER A 237 -18.53 -8.62 -24.97
C SER A 237 -17.72 -7.64 -24.11
N ASP A 238 -17.12 -8.08 -22.98
CA ASP A 238 -16.18 -7.24 -22.22
C ASP A 238 -14.90 -6.96 -23.00
N VAL A 239 -14.43 -7.93 -23.80
CA VAL A 239 -13.25 -7.77 -24.67
C VAL A 239 -13.56 -6.91 -25.89
N ASN A 240 -14.68 -7.20 -26.55
CA ASN A 240 -15.15 -6.42 -27.69
C ASN A 240 -16.67 -6.47 -27.73
N PRO A 241 -17.36 -5.30 -27.71
CA PRO A 241 -18.83 -5.23 -27.73
C PRO A 241 -19.51 -5.92 -28.93
N LYS A 242 -18.76 -6.25 -29.97
CA LYS A 242 -19.26 -6.99 -31.15
C LYS A 242 -19.30 -8.51 -30.94
N TYR A 243 -18.70 -9.03 -29.89
CA TYR A 243 -18.70 -10.47 -29.64
C TYR A 243 -20.00 -10.92 -28.98
N SER A 244 -20.50 -12.09 -29.42
CA SER A 244 -21.71 -12.69 -28.86
C SER A 244 -21.46 -13.23 -27.45
N ASP A 245 -22.38 -12.95 -26.55
CA ASP A 245 -22.42 -13.49 -25.20
C ASP A 245 -23.27 -14.77 -25.10
N GLU A 246 -23.68 -15.36 -26.23
CA GLU A 246 -24.48 -16.59 -26.28
C GLU A 246 -23.80 -17.71 -25.48
N GLY A 247 -24.56 -18.31 -24.55
CA GLY A 247 -24.08 -19.34 -23.62
C GLY A 247 -23.34 -18.81 -22.40
N TYR A 248 -23.06 -17.51 -22.32
CA TYR A 248 -22.42 -16.84 -21.16
C TYR A 248 -23.41 -16.05 -20.31
N ASP A 249 -24.58 -15.74 -20.82
CA ASP A 249 -25.71 -15.21 -20.03
C ASP A 249 -26.31 -16.38 -19.26
N LEU A 250 -25.96 -16.47 -17.98
CA LEU A 250 -26.34 -17.57 -17.10
C LEU A 250 -27.79 -17.38 -16.61
N PRO A 251 -28.53 -18.48 -16.38
CA PRO A 251 -29.86 -18.43 -15.78
C PRO A 251 -29.79 -17.90 -14.35
N GLU A 252 -30.96 -17.71 -13.74
CA GLU A 252 -31.06 -17.23 -12.37
C GLU A 252 -30.36 -18.20 -11.39
N LEU A 253 -29.60 -17.64 -10.43
CA LEU A 253 -28.98 -18.37 -9.33
C LEU A 253 -29.82 -18.20 -8.07
N LYS A 254 -30.49 -19.25 -7.64
CA LYS A 254 -31.32 -19.29 -6.45
C LYS A 254 -30.54 -19.87 -5.27
N ILE A 255 -30.53 -19.16 -4.14
CA ILE A 255 -29.84 -19.60 -2.93
C ILE A 255 -30.86 -19.74 -1.80
N ASN A 256 -31.00 -20.96 -1.31
CA ASN A 256 -31.86 -21.28 -0.18
C ASN A 256 -31.00 -21.46 1.07
N TYR A 257 -31.49 -20.94 2.18
CA TYR A 257 -30.81 -21.00 3.47
C TYR A 257 -31.64 -21.83 4.45
N HIS A 258 -31.14 -23.00 4.83
CA HIS A 258 -31.77 -23.93 5.77
C HIS A 258 -31.12 -23.75 7.14
N ARG A 259 -31.75 -22.92 7.96
CA ARG A 259 -31.28 -22.64 9.32
C ARG A 259 -31.81 -23.71 10.28
N LEU A 260 -30.92 -24.40 10.98
CA LEU A 260 -31.25 -25.42 11.95
C LEU A 260 -31.00 -24.90 13.38
N ALA A 261 -31.92 -25.15 14.27
CA ALA A 261 -31.76 -24.85 15.69
C ALA A 261 -30.99 -25.96 16.39
N VAL A 262 -30.14 -25.61 17.36
CA VAL A 262 -29.50 -26.59 18.22
C VAL A 262 -30.56 -27.18 19.16
N CYS A 263 -30.74 -28.48 19.14
CA CYS A 263 -31.51 -29.18 20.18
C CYS A 263 -30.76 -29.09 21.51
N LYS A 264 -31.18 -28.17 22.37
CA LYS A 264 -30.62 -28.01 23.74
C LYS A 264 -31.15 -29.11 24.68
N ASP A 265 -30.75 -30.33 24.47
CA ASP A 265 -31.07 -31.42 25.44
C ASP A 265 -29.95 -31.71 26.45
N GLU A 266 -28.76 -31.06 26.34
CA GLU A 266 -27.73 -31.14 27.38
C GLU A 266 -27.05 -29.80 27.57
N LEU A 267 -27.22 -29.17 28.74
CA LEU A 267 -26.45 -28.03 29.21
C LEU A 267 -24.95 -28.40 29.24
N SER A 268 -24.18 -27.88 28.32
CA SER A 268 -22.73 -28.06 28.34
C SER A 268 -22.14 -27.30 29.52
N VAL A 269 -21.65 -28.04 30.49
CA VAL A 269 -20.91 -27.53 31.65
C VAL A 269 -19.45 -27.44 31.28
N ASP A 270 -18.78 -26.34 31.62
CA ASP A 270 -17.34 -26.20 31.40
C ASP A 270 -16.56 -27.19 32.32
N LYS A 271 -15.24 -27.26 32.10
CA LYS A 271 -14.33 -28.10 32.89
C LYS A 271 -14.34 -27.79 34.40
N PHE A 272 -15.05 -26.76 34.84
CA PHE A 272 -15.18 -26.29 36.22
C PHE A 272 -16.62 -26.35 36.74
N GLY A 273 -17.58 -26.93 35.98
CA GLY A 273 -18.96 -27.16 36.45
C GLY A 273 -19.88 -25.94 36.37
N GLN A 274 -19.51 -24.86 35.64
CA GLN A 274 -20.36 -23.69 35.46
C GLN A 274 -21.07 -23.72 34.11
N SER A 275 -22.38 -23.47 34.09
CA SER A 275 -23.19 -23.30 32.91
C SER A 275 -22.86 -21.91 32.28
N LYS A 276 -22.40 -21.88 31.02
CA LYS A 276 -22.19 -20.63 30.27
C LYS A 276 -23.55 -19.97 29.99
N LEU A 277 -23.80 -18.83 30.60
CA LEU A 277 -25.04 -18.07 30.45
C LEU A 277 -25.06 -17.08 29.28
N PHE A 278 -23.91 -16.70 28.74
CA PHE A 278 -23.76 -15.83 27.58
C PHE A 278 -22.48 -16.18 26.79
N ASP A 279 -22.61 -16.55 25.52
CA ASP A 279 -21.52 -16.56 24.56
C ASP A 279 -21.44 -15.18 23.89
N GLU A 280 -20.41 -14.40 24.24
CA GLU A 280 -20.03 -13.27 23.42
C GLU A 280 -19.40 -13.77 22.11
N ALA A 281 -19.92 -13.26 20.99
CA ALA A 281 -19.67 -13.69 19.63
C ALA A 281 -18.21 -13.46 19.16
N THR A 282 -17.33 -14.42 19.47
CA THR A 282 -16.11 -14.67 18.71
C THR A 282 -15.86 -16.17 18.65
N ALA A 283 -16.63 -16.88 17.81
CA ALA A 283 -16.38 -18.29 17.55
C ALA A 283 -14.97 -18.45 16.96
N SER A 284 -14.10 -19.15 17.69
CA SER A 284 -12.78 -19.52 17.18
C SER A 284 -12.92 -20.64 16.14
N LEU A 285 -11.90 -20.84 15.29
CA LEU A 285 -11.86 -21.97 14.34
C LEU A 285 -12.06 -23.35 15.02
N GLN A 286 -11.76 -23.45 16.31
CA GLN A 286 -11.96 -24.67 17.09
C GLN A 286 -13.43 -24.85 17.49
N ASP A 287 -14.14 -23.78 17.78
CA ASP A 287 -15.57 -23.82 18.11
C ASP A 287 -16.41 -24.17 16.87
N GLU A 288 -16.04 -23.65 15.70
CA GLU A 288 -16.66 -24.02 14.41
C GLU A 288 -16.58 -25.53 14.14
N ALA A 289 -15.40 -26.12 14.30
CA ALA A 289 -15.22 -27.55 14.09
C ALA A 289 -16.02 -28.43 15.06
N LYS A 290 -16.26 -27.95 16.29
CA LYS A 290 -17.08 -28.63 17.31
C LYS A 290 -18.56 -28.58 16.93
N ILE A 291 -19.08 -27.39 16.61
CA ILE A 291 -20.48 -27.20 16.20
C ILE A 291 -20.81 -28.08 14.97
N LYS A 292 -19.91 -28.08 13.96
CA LYS A 292 -20.06 -28.93 12.78
C LYS A 292 -20.18 -30.40 13.13
N ARG A 293 -19.34 -30.95 14.03
CA ARG A 293 -19.40 -32.37 14.44
C ARG A 293 -20.66 -32.74 15.20
N GLU A 294 -21.10 -31.88 16.10
CA GLU A 294 -22.29 -32.12 16.93
C GLU A 294 -23.59 -32.07 16.14
N SER A 295 -23.63 -31.36 15.04
CA SER A 295 -24.83 -31.15 14.19
C SER A 295 -24.89 -32.00 12.92
N ILE A 296 -23.92 -32.88 12.67
CA ILE A 296 -23.82 -33.67 11.43
C ILE A 296 -25.11 -34.41 11.07
N SER A 297 -25.69 -35.13 12.02
CA SER A 297 -26.87 -35.94 11.74
C SER A 297 -28.09 -35.10 11.33
N GLN A 298 -28.28 -33.95 11.97
CA GLN A 298 -29.39 -33.03 11.67
C GLN A 298 -29.20 -32.39 10.27
N ARG A 299 -27.98 -31.97 9.93
CA ARG A 299 -27.67 -31.37 8.64
C ARG A 299 -27.87 -32.36 7.47
N VAL A 300 -27.44 -33.59 7.67
CA VAL A 300 -27.61 -34.65 6.65
C VAL A 300 -29.08 -35.05 6.53
N ALA A 301 -29.86 -35.05 7.62
CA ALA A 301 -31.30 -35.30 7.58
C ALA A 301 -32.05 -34.21 6.78
N GLU A 302 -31.67 -32.94 6.94
CA GLU A 302 -32.25 -31.86 6.12
C GLU A 302 -31.86 -32.00 4.64
N ALA A 303 -30.59 -32.36 4.36
CA ALA A 303 -30.17 -32.67 2.99
C ALA A 303 -30.97 -33.81 2.35
N ALA A 304 -31.21 -34.90 3.11
CA ALA A 304 -32.02 -36.01 2.64
C ALA A 304 -33.48 -35.60 2.35
N LYS A 305 -34.03 -34.70 3.15
CA LYS A 305 -35.35 -34.15 2.91
C LYS A 305 -35.42 -33.33 1.65
N ILE A 306 -34.45 -32.42 1.41
CA ILE A 306 -34.36 -31.59 0.20
C ILE A 306 -34.29 -32.49 -1.05
N ILE A 307 -33.53 -33.56 -1.01
CA ILE A 307 -33.40 -34.53 -2.10
C ILE A 307 -34.71 -35.27 -2.32
N ALA A 308 -35.38 -35.71 -1.25
CA ALA A 308 -36.67 -36.42 -1.32
C ALA A 308 -37.81 -35.55 -1.92
N GLU A 309 -37.76 -34.26 -1.68
CA GLU A 309 -38.69 -33.27 -2.26
C GLU A 309 -38.46 -33.04 -3.79
N ASN A 310 -37.27 -33.43 -4.31
CA ASN A 310 -36.90 -33.20 -5.70
C ASN A 310 -36.26 -34.48 -6.32
N PRO A 311 -36.99 -35.57 -6.45
CA PRO A 311 -36.45 -36.90 -6.78
C PRO A 311 -35.92 -37.03 -8.21
N GLU A 312 -36.33 -36.17 -9.13
CA GLU A 312 -35.90 -36.19 -10.52
C GLU A 312 -34.57 -35.44 -10.74
N ASP A 313 -34.19 -34.57 -9.82
CA ASP A 313 -32.99 -33.76 -9.99
C ASP A 313 -31.71 -34.51 -9.67
N SER A 314 -30.63 -34.08 -10.31
CA SER A 314 -29.28 -34.49 -9.96
C SER A 314 -28.68 -33.52 -8.92
N PHE A 315 -28.08 -34.08 -7.88
CA PHE A 315 -27.49 -33.28 -6.80
C PHE A 315 -26.00 -33.53 -6.61
N ILE A 316 -25.25 -32.44 -6.41
CA ILE A 316 -23.92 -32.50 -5.84
C ILE A 316 -23.99 -32.06 -4.37
N ILE A 317 -23.45 -32.90 -3.46
CA ILE A 317 -23.46 -32.69 -2.03
C ILE A 317 -22.03 -32.38 -1.57
N TRP A 318 -21.83 -31.14 -1.14
CA TRP A 318 -20.53 -30.68 -0.65
C TRP A 318 -20.42 -30.86 0.86
N HIS A 319 -19.33 -31.54 1.28
CA HIS A 319 -19.02 -31.76 2.68
C HIS A 319 -17.54 -31.42 2.97
N ASP A 320 -17.20 -31.24 4.24
CA ASP A 320 -15.84 -30.90 4.69
C ASP A 320 -15.21 -32.03 5.53
N LEU A 321 -15.99 -32.68 6.40
CA LEU A 321 -15.51 -33.69 7.33
C LEU A 321 -15.72 -35.13 6.80
N GLU A 322 -14.89 -36.07 7.23
CA GLU A 322 -15.09 -37.50 6.91
C GLU A 322 -16.32 -38.09 7.60
N GLU A 323 -16.60 -37.61 8.79
CA GLU A 323 -17.80 -37.97 9.55
C GLU A 323 -19.08 -37.57 8.80
N GLU A 324 -19.09 -36.38 8.16
CA GLU A 324 -20.21 -35.97 7.30
C GLU A 324 -20.38 -36.92 6.13
N ARG A 325 -19.30 -37.37 5.48
CA ARG A 325 -19.35 -38.35 4.40
C ARG A 325 -19.97 -39.69 4.84
N HIS A 326 -19.56 -40.20 6.01
CA HIS A 326 -20.13 -41.46 6.53
C HIS A 326 -21.60 -41.32 6.83
N GLU A 327 -22.01 -40.18 7.40
CA GLU A 327 -23.39 -39.92 7.71
C GLU A 327 -24.27 -39.72 6.46
N ILE A 328 -23.75 -39.04 5.44
CA ILE A 328 -24.39 -38.90 4.13
C ILE A 328 -24.67 -40.30 3.53
N LYS A 329 -23.69 -41.20 3.56
CA LYS A 329 -23.89 -42.58 3.09
C LYS A 329 -24.92 -43.38 3.90
N ARG A 330 -25.03 -43.09 5.20
CA ARG A 330 -25.99 -43.75 6.08
C ARG A 330 -27.42 -43.30 5.80
N GLN A 331 -27.65 -41.98 5.63
CA GLN A 331 -28.98 -41.40 5.53
C GLN A 331 -29.49 -41.24 4.08
N ILE A 332 -28.60 -41.10 3.12
CA ILE A 332 -28.95 -40.90 1.72
C ILE A 332 -28.58 -42.15 0.90
N PRO A 333 -29.53 -43.07 0.68
CA PRO A 333 -29.29 -44.26 -0.12
C PRO A 333 -28.91 -43.89 -1.58
N ASN A 334 -28.08 -44.71 -2.22
CA ASN A 334 -27.65 -44.55 -3.61
C ASN A 334 -26.71 -43.34 -3.88
N VAL A 335 -26.24 -42.62 -2.87
CA VAL A 335 -25.22 -41.62 -3.06
C VAL A 335 -23.87 -42.24 -3.43
N VAL A 336 -23.24 -41.73 -4.49
CA VAL A 336 -21.89 -42.09 -4.88
C VAL A 336 -20.93 -41.01 -4.30
N ASP A 337 -19.95 -41.45 -3.53
CA ASP A 337 -19.00 -40.59 -2.87
C ASP A 337 -17.58 -40.73 -3.44
N ILE A 338 -16.77 -39.71 -3.29
CA ILE A 338 -15.31 -39.78 -3.49
C ILE A 338 -14.57 -39.20 -2.27
N TYR A 339 -13.39 -39.76 -1.99
CA TYR A 339 -12.56 -39.34 -0.84
C TYR A 339 -11.06 -39.46 -1.16
N GLY A 340 -10.23 -38.84 -0.35
CA GLY A 340 -8.81 -38.58 -0.65
C GLY A 340 -7.96 -39.85 -0.78
N SER A 341 -8.24 -40.91 -0.01
CA SER A 341 -7.51 -42.17 -0.04
C SER A 341 -8.06 -43.18 -1.06
N MET A 342 -9.07 -42.80 -1.85
CA MET A 342 -9.62 -43.64 -2.92
C MET A 342 -8.59 -43.80 -4.06
N ASP A 343 -8.62 -44.95 -4.70
CA ASP A 343 -7.87 -45.17 -5.94
C ASP A 343 -8.15 -44.08 -7.00
N ILE A 344 -7.11 -43.57 -7.61
CA ILE A 344 -7.19 -42.39 -8.49
C ILE A 344 -8.07 -42.67 -9.70
N ASP A 345 -7.92 -43.85 -10.35
CA ASP A 345 -8.67 -44.19 -11.54
C ASP A 345 -10.16 -44.38 -11.25
N LEU A 346 -10.48 -44.98 -10.09
CA LEU A 346 -11.86 -45.10 -9.63
C LEU A 346 -12.49 -43.75 -9.31
N ARG A 347 -11.71 -42.86 -8.70
CA ARG A 347 -12.17 -41.49 -8.40
C ARG A 347 -12.48 -40.74 -9.69
N GLU A 348 -11.57 -40.75 -10.66
CA GLU A 348 -11.73 -40.10 -11.96
C GLU A 348 -12.96 -40.65 -12.68
N ARG A 349 -13.14 -41.97 -12.69
CA ARG A 349 -14.31 -42.61 -13.30
C ARG A 349 -15.62 -42.11 -12.69
N ARG A 350 -15.73 -42.05 -11.35
CA ARG A 350 -16.94 -41.58 -10.67
C ARG A 350 -17.24 -40.11 -11.00
N VAL A 351 -16.23 -39.28 -11.09
CA VAL A 351 -16.37 -37.85 -11.49
C VAL A 351 -16.88 -37.78 -12.94
N ILE A 352 -16.33 -38.51 -13.84
CA ILE A 352 -16.76 -38.56 -15.25
C ILE A 352 -18.19 -39.12 -15.38
N ASP A 353 -18.53 -40.16 -14.64
CA ASP A 353 -19.89 -40.74 -14.68
C ASP A 353 -20.95 -39.76 -14.12
N PHE A 354 -20.60 -38.95 -13.11
CA PHE A 354 -21.46 -37.86 -12.64
C PHE A 354 -21.57 -36.74 -13.68
N ALA A 355 -20.46 -36.31 -14.25
CA ALA A 355 -20.44 -35.26 -15.28
C ALA A 355 -21.25 -35.65 -16.53
N ASN A 356 -21.35 -36.95 -16.85
CA ASN A 356 -22.13 -37.49 -17.94
C ASN A 356 -23.58 -37.89 -17.58
N GLY A 357 -24.02 -37.53 -16.36
CA GLY A 357 -25.40 -37.78 -15.89
C GLY A 357 -25.74 -39.24 -15.56
N LYS A 358 -24.74 -40.15 -15.52
CA LYS A 358 -24.98 -41.57 -15.14
C LYS A 358 -25.20 -41.75 -13.62
N ILE A 359 -24.78 -40.78 -12.82
CA ILE A 359 -24.95 -40.71 -11.36
C ILE A 359 -25.84 -39.50 -11.06
N LYS A 360 -26.93 -39.70 -10.31
CA LYS A 360 -27.81 -38.61 -9.89
C LYS A 360 -27.38 -37.94 -8.58
N LEU A 361 -26.84 -38.72 -7.62
CA LEU A 361 -26.46 -38.21 -6.28
C LEU A 361 -24.96 -38.41 -6.06
N PHE A 362 -24.24 -37.31 -5.94
CA PHE A 362 -22.79 -37.32 -5.86
C PHE A 362 -22.31 -36.50 -4.64
N ALA A 363 -21.52 -37.12 -3.74
CA ALA A 363 -20.98 -36.48 -2.54
C ALA A 363 -19.45 -36.37 -2.60
N THR A 364 -18.92 -35.17 -2.32
CA THR A 364 -17.49 -34.91 -2.38
C THR A 364 -17.08 -33.72 -1.52
N LYS A 365 -15.80 -33.67 -1.17
CA LYS A 365 -15.18 -32.45 -0.57
C LYS A 365 -14.92 -31.41 -1.65
N LYS A 366 -15.11 -30.13 -1.29
CA LYS A 366 -14.82 -28.98 -2.19
C LYS A 366 -13.42 -29.06 -2.80
N ILE A 367 -12.41 -29.47 -2.02
CA ILE A 367 -11.01 -29.56 -2.45
C ILE A 367 -10.73 -30.72 -3.45
N LEU A 368 -11.54 -31.79 -3.44
CA LEU A 368 -11.32 -32.97 -4.29
C LEU A 368 -11.91 -32.84 -5.69
N SER A 369 -13.02 -32.17 -5.83
CA SER A 369 -13.74 -31.95 -7.10
C SER A 369 -14.12 -30.49 -7.33
N GLY A 370 -13.67 -29.60 -6.47
CA GLY A 370 -13.88 -28.16 -6.60
C GLY A 370 -13.03 -27.50 -7.69
N SER A 371 -12.07 -28.21 -8.29
CA SER A 371 -11.26 -27.68 -9.40
C SER A 371 -11.22 -28.68 -10.58
N GLY A 372 -11.39 -28.19 -11.81
CA GLY A 372 -11.22 -28.96 -13.05
C GLY A 372 -12.42 -29.78 -13.51
N CYS A 373 -13.54 -29.86 -12.81
CA CYS A 373 -14.68 -30.66 -13.20
C CYS A 373 -15.86 -29.81 -13.72
N ASN A 374 -16.56 -30.28 -14.73
CA ASN A 374 -17.67 -29.61 -15.41
C ASN A 374 -18.97 -30.40 -15.23
N PHE A 375 -19.86 -29.99 -14.33
CA PHE A 375 -21.08 -30.72 -14.00
C PHE A 375 -22.37 -30.08 -14.53
N GLN A 376 -22.28 -28.86 -15.09
CA GLN A 376 -23.44 -28.04 -15.48
C GLN A 376 -24.37 -28.66 -16.53
N LYS A 377 -23.88 -29.64 -17.32
CA LYS A 377 -24.70 -30.24 -18.37
C LYS A 377 -25.83 -31.15 -17.84
N HIS A 378 -25.63 -31.71 -16.64
CA HIS A 378 -26.55 -32.70 -16.06
C HIS A 378 -26.88 -32.43 -14.59
N CYS A 379 -26.34 -31.35 -14.01
CA CYS A 379 -26.60 -31.00 -12.63
C CYS A 379 -26.77 -29.47 -12.50
N HIS A 380 -27.88 -29.06 -11.89
CA HIS A 380 -28.23 -27.68 -11.61
C HIS A 380 -28.56 -27.47 -10.12
N ARG A 381 -28.36 -28.50 -9.26
CA ARG A 381 -28.60 -28.39 -7.83
C ARG A 381 -27.38 -28.79 -6.99
N ALA A 382 -27.07 -27.95 -5.99
CA ALA A 382 -26.01 -28.25 -5.04
C ALA A 382 -26.48 -28.07 -3.60
N ILE A 383 -26.03 -28.97 -2.71
CA ILE A 383 -26.28 -28.88 -1.27
C ILE A 383 -24.93 -28.74 -0.57
N PHE A 384 -24.82 -27.71 0.27
CA PHE A 384 -23.71 -27.53 1.19
C PHE A 384 -24.15 -27.97 2.58
N ILE A 385 -23.54 -29.06 3.10
CA ILE A 385 -23.87 -29.63 4.42
C ILE A 385 -23.44 -28.69 5.57
N GLY A 386 -22.59 -27.70 5.28
CA GLY A 386 -22.17 -26.67 6.22
C GLY A 386 -21.43 -25.56 5.51
N ILE A 387 -21.20 -24.49 6.24
CA ILE A 387 -20.46 -23.31 5.78
C ILE A 387 -19.15 -23.17 6.54
N ASP A 388 -18.19 -22.50 5.93
CA ASP A 388 -16.91 -22.15 6.53
C ASP A 388 -16.44 -20.77 6.04
N TYR A 389 -15.33 -20.27 6.60
CA TYR A 389 -14.75 -18.98 6.20
C TYR A 389 -14.00 -19.00 4.85
N LYS A 390 -13.89 -20.19 4.19
CA LYS A 390 -13.15 -20.40 2.96
C LYS A 390 -13.97 -20.03 1.74
N PHE A 391 -14.18 -18.74 1.54
CA PHE A 391 -14.98 -18.21 0.43
C PHE A 391 -14.53 -18.74 -0.94
N ASN A 392 -13.23 -18.88 -1.16
CA ASN A 392 -12.69 -19.32 -2.44
C ASN A 392 -13.12 -20.75 -2.81
N ASP A 393 -13.05 -21.69 -1.86
CA ASP A 393 -13.46 -23.07 -2.06
C ASP A 393 -14.98 -23.15 -2.31
N PHE A 394 -15.74 -22.32 -1.60
CA PHE A 394 -17.17 -22.21 -1.76
C PHE A 394 -17.55 -21.68 -3.15
N ILE A 395 -16.99 -20.57 -3.61
CA ILE A 395 -17.35 -20.00 -4.91
C ILE A 395 -16.90 -20.87 -6.08
N GLN A 396 -15.77 -21.57 -5.96
CA GLN A 396 -15.35 -22.57 -6.94
C GLN A 396 -16.34 -23.74 -7.01
N ALA A 397 -16.83 -24.23 -5.87
CA ALA A 397 -17.82 -25.30 -5.82
C ALA A 397 -19.16 -24.88 -6.47
N VAL A 398 -19.63 -23.65 -6.22
CA VAL A 398 -20.81 -23.10 -6.89
C VAL A 398 -20.64 -23.09 -8.41
N HIS A 399 -19.49 -22.63 -8.89
CA HIS A 399 -19.22 -22.52 -10.31
C HIS A 399 -18.88 -23.86 -11.01
N ARG A 400 -19.06 -25.02 -10.34
CA ARG A 400 -19.05 -26.35 -11.02
C ARG A 400 -20.35 -26.63 -11.75
N ILE A 401 -21.46 -26.04 -11.29
CA ILE A 401 -22.78 -26.16 -11.90
C ILE A 401 -23.27 -24.82 -12.47
N TYR A 402 -22.81 -23.67 -11.94
CA TYR A 402 -23.19 -22.33 -12.39
C TYR A 402 -22.11 -21.72 -13.28
N ARG A 403 -22.10 -22.12 -14.55
CA ARG A 403 -21.05 -21.75 -15.53
C ARG A 403 -21.56 -21.83 -16.97
N PHE A 404 -20.71 -21.44 -17.93
CA PHE A 404 -20.99 -21.48 -19.37
C PHE A 404 -21.74 -22.75 -19.82
N LEU A 405 -22.76 -22.56 -20.64
CA LEU A 405 -23.69 -23.60 -21.14
C LEU A 405 -24.63 -24.19 -20.07
N GLN A 406 -24.80 -23.58 -18.91
CA GLN A 406 -25.92 -23.91 -18.04
C GLN A 406 -27.19 -23.29 -18.58
N THR A 407 -28.21 -24.12 -18.78
CA THR A 407 -29.54 -23.72 -19.34
C THR A 407 -30.64 -23.72 -18.31
N ASP A 408 -30.46 -24.44 -17.20
CA ASP A 408 -31.45 -24.59 -16.15
C ASP A 408 -31.23 -23.62 -14.99
N GLU A 409 -32.29 -23.22 -14.30
CA GLU A 409 -32.18 -22.45 -13.04
C GLU A 409 -31.32 -23.20 -12.03
N VAL A 410 -30.27 -22.57 -11.54
CA VAL A 410 -29.37 -23.20 -10.58
C VAL A 410 -29.81 -22.91 -9.16
N THR A 411 -30.04 -24.00 -8.38
CA THR A 411 -30.40 -23.89 -6.96
C THR A 411 -29.28 -24.37 -6.07
N ILE A 412 -28.89 -23.52 -5.13
CA ILE A 412 -27.90 -23.81 -4.08
C ILE A 412 -28.60 -23.84 -2.73
N ASP A 413 -28.59 -24.98 -2.08
CA ASP A 413 -29.15 -25.17 -0.75
C ASP A 413 -27.98 -25.15 0.27
N ILE A 414 -28.01 -24.21 1.21
CA ILE A 414 -26.98 -24.03 2.24
C ILE A 414 -27.58 -24.37 3.60
N ILE A 415 -27.09 -25.44 4.23
CA ILE A 415 -27.53 -25.89 5.55
C ILE A 415 -26.55 -25.41 6.60
N TYR A 416 -27.04 -24.70 7.63
CA TYR A 416 -26.20 -24.13 8.67
C TYR A 416 -26.94 -24.06 10.01
N MET A 417 -26.16 -23.98 11.10
CA MET A 417 -26.71 -23.86 12.46
C MET A 417 -26.90 -22.40 12.88
N ASP A 418 -27.72 -22.13 13.88
CA ASP A 418 -27.97 -20.80 14.42
C ASP A 418 -26.66 -20.05 14.79
N GLU A 419 -25.71 -20.77 15.38
CA GLU A 419 -24.42 -20.22 15.79
C GLU A 419 -23.50 -19.83 14.62
N GLU A 420 -23.82 -20.25 13.40
CA GLU A 420 -23.03 -19.95 12.19
C GLU A 420 -23.56 -18.72 11.43
N ASP A 421 -24.53 -17.97 11.98
CA ASP A 421 -25.08 -16.76 11.34
C ASP A 421 -24.01 -15.73 10.98
N GLU A 422 -22.98 -15.55 11.81
CA GLU A 422 -21.85 -14.65 11.51
C GLU A 422 -20.99 -15.16 10.36
N ILE A 423 -20.74 -16.46 10.28
CA ILE A 423 -20.01 -17.09 9.16
C ILE A 423 -20.78 -16.87 7.86
N LYS A 424 -22.11 -17.10 7.88
CA LYS A 424 -22.98 -16.85 6.74
C LYS A 424 -22.93 -15.39 6.29
N LYS A 425 -23.04 -14.45 7.23
CA LYS A 425 -22.96 -13.01 6.94
C LYS A 425 -21.65 -12.64 6.25
N GLN A 426 -20.52 -13.10 6.80
CA GLN A 426 -19.20 -12.86 6.23
C GLN A 426 -19.04 -13.50 4.82
N LEU A 427 -19.60 -14.69 4.61
CA LEU A 427 -19.59 -15.36 3.32
C LEU A 427 -20.35 -14.54 2.26
N LEU A 428 -21.56 -14.06 2.62
CA LEU A 428 -22.37 -13.22 1.75
C LEU A 428 -21.73 -11.86 1.47
N ASP A 429 -21.13 -11.24 2.46
CA ASP A 429 -20.43 -9.96 2.27
C ASP A 429 -19.21 -10.10 1.35
N LYS A 430 -18.49 -11.23 1.44
CA LYS A 430 -17.40 -11.56 0.51
C LYS A 430 -17.94 -11.81 -0.89
N TRP A 431 -19.08 -12.49 -1.04
CA TRP A 431 -19.70 -12.74 -2.34
C TRP A 431 -20.13 -11.44 -3.02
N LYS A 432 -20.86 -10.57 -2.31
CA LYS A 432 -21.26 -9.25 -2.83
C LYS A 432 -20.05 -8.42 -3.26
N ARG A 433 -18.96 -8.46 -2.51
CA ARG A 433 -17.72 -7.76 -2.89
C ARG A 433 -17.10 -8.36 -4.14
N PHE A 434 -17.04 -9.68 -4.22
CA PHE A 434 -16.50 -10.39 -5.39
C PHE A 434 -17.27 -10.03 -6.67
N ASP A 435 -18.59 -10.01 -6.62
CA ASP A 435 -19.44 -9.63 -7.74
C ASP A 435 -19.25 -8.16 -8.12
N TYR A 436 -19.23 -7.26 -7.15
CA TYR A 436 -18.98 -5.84 -7.36
C TYR A 436 -17.59 -5.57 -7.98
N GLN A 437 -16.58 -6.23 -7.47
CA GLN A 437 -15.21 -6.09 -7.98
C GLN A 437 -15.09 -6.64 -9.40
N SER A 438 -15.67 -7.82 -9.65
CA SER A 438 -15.69 -8.42 -10.99
C SER A 438 -16.35 -7.52 -12.02
N GLU A 439 -17.47 -6.87 -11.66
CA GLU A 439 -18.16 -5.95 -12.57
C GLU A 439 -17.37 -4.66 -12.81
N LYS A 440 -16.81 -4.06 -11.74
CA LYS A 440 -15.95 -2.88 -11.88
C LYS A 440 -14.73 -3.14 -12.78
N MET A 441 -14.11 -4.29 -12.65
CA MET A 441 -12.96 -4.68 -13.46
C MET A 441 -13.35 -4.92 -14.91
N ALA A 442 -14.49 -5.57 -15.17
CA ALA A 442 -15.03 -5.75 -16.52
C ALA A 442 -15.40 -4.40 -17.17
N GLU A 443 -15.95 -3.46 -16.40
CA GLU A 443 -16.22 -2.08 -16.87
C GLU A 443 -14.95 -1.37 -17.33
N ILE A 444 -13.81 -1.55 -16.63
CA ILE A 444 -12.54 -0.95 -17.00
C ILE A 444 -12.04 -1.52 -18.33
N VAL A 445 -12.18 -2.84 -18.54
CA VAL A 445 -11.84 -3.48 -19.82
C VAL A 445 -12.76 -2.99 -20.93
N ARG A 446 -14.05 -2.89 -20.69
CA ARG A 446 -15.02 -2.32 -21.66
C ARG A 446 -14.70 -0.87 -22.04
N LYS A 447 -14.29 -0.04 -21.06
CA LYS A 447 -13.94 1.38 -21.26
C LYS A 447 -12.59 1.56 -21.98
N ASN A 448 -11.62 0.70 -21.72
CA ASN A 448 -10.26 0.86 -22.20
C ASN A 448 -9.88 -0.10 -23.32
N GLY A 449 -10.64 -1.19 -23.51
CA GLY A 449 -10.32 -2.30 -24.41
C GLY A 449 -9.12 -3.12 -23.92
N LEU A 450 -8.65 -4.04 -24.72
CA LEU A 450 -7.28 -4.60 -24.63
C LEU A 450 -6.33 -3.51 -25.15
N SER A 451 -6.20 -2.42 -24.40
CA SER A 451 -5.50 -1.22 -24.87
C SER A 451 -4.02 -1.48 -25.01
N SER A 452 -3.44 -0.96 -26.10
CA SER A 452 -1.99 -0.85 -26.22
C SER A 452 -1.46 0.03 -25.08
N VAL A 453 -0.25 -0.28 -24.62
CA VAL A 453 0.51 0.50 -23.65
C VAL A 453 0.50 2.00 -23.98
N ASP A 454 0.57 2.34 -25.28
CA ASP A 454 0.52 3.73 -25.76
C ASP A 454 -0.78 4.47 -25.42
N ASN A 455 -1.93 3.78 -25.52
CA ASN A 455 -3.22 4.39 -25.19
C ASN A 455 -3.37 4.64 -23.69
N ILE A 456 -2.89 3.72 -22.86
CA ILE A 456 -2.87 3.88 -21.41
C ILE A 456 -1.92 5.00 -21.02
N SER A 457 -0.71 5.01 -21.59
CA SER A 457 0.29 6.08 -21.42
C SER A 457 -0.28 7.46 -21.77
N ASN A 458 -1.02 7.58 -22.88
CA ASN A 458 -1.63 8.85 -23.27
C ASN A 458 -2.72 9.33 -22.30
N LYS A 459 -3.47 8.44 -21.69
CA LYS A 459 -4.45 8.77 -20.63
C LYS A 459 -3.75 9.23 -19.34
N MET A 460 -2.64 8.59 -18.96
CA MET A 460 -1.89 8.94 -17.77
C MET A 460 -1.09 10.25 -17.92
N LYS A 461 -0.68 10.64 -19.13
CA LYS A 461 0.01 11.93 -19.41
C LYS A 461 -0.77 13.17 -18.95
N ARG A 462 -2.07 13.06 -18.72
CA ARG A 462 -2.90 14.17 -18.20
C ARG A 462 -2.61 14.56 -16.76
N SER A 463 -1.88 13.73 -16.02
CA SER A 463 -1.52 13.99 -14.61
C SER A 463 -0.15 14.66 -14.42
N ILE A 464 0.50 15.13 -15.48
CA ILE A 464 1.74 15.94 -15.40
C ILE A 464 1.38 17.42 -15.30
N GLY A 465 1.89 18.08 -14.23
CA GLY A 465 1.67 19.49 -13.96
C GLY A 465 0.38 19.80 -13.21
N VAL A 466 0.33 21.01 -12.69
CA VAL A 466 -0.85 21.63 -12.09
C VAL A 466 -1.05 23.00 -12.72
N LYS A 467 -2.26 23.55 -12.60
CA LYS A 467 -2.52 24.93 -13.07
C LYS A 467 -1.76 25.90 -12.16
N ARG A 468 -0.84 26.64 -12.76
CA ARG A 468 -0.07 27.68 -12.04
C ARG A 468 -1.01 28.77 -11.50
N VAL A 469 -0.96 29.01 -10.19
CA VAL A 469 -1.68 30.09 -9.50
C VAL A 469 -0.69 30.80 -8.58
N VAL A 470 -0.71 32.13 -8.56
CA VAL A 470 0.15 32.96 -7.70
C VAL A 470 -0.74 33.86 -6.85
N VAL A 471 -0.49 33.89 -5.55
CA VAL A 471 -1.03 34.89 -4.64
C VAL A 471 0.13 35.61 -3.98
N GLU A 472 0.11 36.94 -4.02
CA GLU A 472 1.18 37.78 -3.51
C GLU A 472 0.58 38.86 -2.60
N GLY A 473 1.10 38.98 -1.37
CA GLY A 473 0.85 40.02 -0.43
C GLY A 473 2.04 40.99 -0.34
N ASN A 474 2.03 41.88 0.64
CA ASN A 474 3.15 42.79 0.88
C ASN A 474 4.39 42.09 1.45
N HIS A 475 4.17 40.99 2.20
CA HIS A 475 5.20 40.23 2.92
C HIS A 475 5.32 38.78 2.52
N TYR A 476 4.57 38.33 1.51
CA TYR A 476 4.66 36.96 1.03
C TYR A 476 4.32 36.81 -0.45
N LYS A 477 4.80 35.68 -0.98
CA LYS A 477 4.40 35.16 -2.29
C LYS A 477 4.16 33.66 -2.15
N TYR A 478 2.98 33.22 -2.52
CA TYR A 478 2.63 31.79 -2.48
C TYR A 478 2.23 31.31 -3.85
N ILE A 479 2.79 30.17 -4.31
CA ILE A 479 2.69 29.73 -5.68
C ILE A 479 2.21 28.28 -5.73
N ASN A 480 1.09 28.03 -6.40
CA ASN A 480 0.69 26.68 -6.74
C ASN A 480 1.30 26.27 -8.07
N ASN A 481 2.35 25.49 -8.01
CA ASN A 481 3.03 24.92 -9.17
C ASN A 481 4.09 23.89 -8.75
N ASP A 482 4.74 23.27 -9.72
CA ASP A 482 5.95 22.47 -9.52
C ASP A 482 7.12 23.38 -9.12
N CYS A 483 7.79 23.03 -8.02
CA CYS A 483 8.90 23.84 -7.49
C CYS A 483 10.11 23.90 -8.45
N ILE A 484 10.35 22.85 -9.25
CA ILE A 484 11.43 22.82 -10.23
C ILE A 484 11.19 23.88 -11.32
N TRP A 485 9.98 23.89 -11.90
CA TRP A 485 9.61 24.86 -12.92
C TRP A 485 9.56 26.31 -12.40
N GLU A 486 9.13 26.51 -11.16
CA GLU A 486 9.13 27.86 -10.56
C GLU A 486 10.56 28.34 -10.28
N LEU A 487 11.39 27.50 -9.70
CA LEU A 487 12.77 27.88 -9.41
C LEU A 487 13.57 28.17 -10.68
N GLU A 488 13.32 27.47 -11.80
CA GLU A 488 13.94 27.78 -13.09
C GLU A 488 13.67 29.23 -13.55
N GLN A 489 12.54 29.82 -13.14
CA GLN A 489 12.16 31.19 -13.49
C GLN A 489 12.64 32.24 -12.46
N MET A 490 13.06 31.82 -11.28
CA MET A 490 13.53 32.77 -10.26
C MET A 490 14.90 33.35 -10.62
N PRO A 491 15.13 34.64 -10.30
CA PRO A 491 16.43 35.26 -10.53
C PRO A 491 17.55 34.62 -9.72
N ASP A 492 18.76 34.66 -10.25
CA ASP A 492 19.96 34.24 -9.53
C ASP A 492 20.18 35.10 -8.30
N ASN A 493 20.64 34.48 -7.20
CA ASN A 493 21.00 35.18 -5.96
C ASN A 493 19.85 36.07 -5.40
N SER A 494 18.61 35.61 -5.52
CA SER A 494 17.42 36.35 -5.11
C SER A 494 16.91 35.97 -3.70
N VAL A 495 17.34 34.85 -3.14
CA VAL A 495 16.88 34.28 -1.88
C VAL A 495 17.94 34.38 -0.81
N ASP A 496 17.56 34.82 0.39
CA ASP A 496 18.48 34.99 1.51
C ASP A 496 18.64 33.70 2.34
N GLU A 497 17.57 32.96 2.53
CA GLU A 497 17.56 31.72 3.30
C GLU A 497 16.61 30.71 2.69
N ILE A 498 16.95 29.44 2.73
CA ILE A 498 16.05 28.34 2.41
C ILE A 498 15.80 27.55 3.69
N VAL A 499 14.53 27.42 4.08
CA VAL A 499 14.08 26.58 5.21
C VAL A 499 12.97 25.68 4.72
N THR A 500 13.24 24.40 4.66
CA THR A 500 12.29 23.43 4.10
C THR A 500 12.41 22.04 4.72
N SER A 501 11.32 21.30 4.70
CA SER A 501 11.29 19.85 4.93
C SER A 501 11.09 19.17 3.58
N ILE A 502 12.10 18.49 3.07
CA ILE A 502 11.95 17.77 1.80
C ILE A 502 11.07 16.53 2.01
N PRO A 503 10.32 16.09 0.96
CA PRO A 503 9.58 14.84 1.02
C PRO A 503 10.51 13.67 1.37
N PHE A 504 10.02 12.73 2.19
CA PHE A 504 10.83 11.59 2.67
C PHE A 504 10.82 10.43 1.66
N GLY A 505 11.42 10.64 0.49
CA GLY A 505 11.48 9.65 -0.57
C GLY A 505 10.07 9.17 -0.97
N ASN A 506 9.87 7.85 -1.08
CA ASN A 506 8.61 7.23 -1.47
C ASN A 506 7.64 6.96 -0.29
N HIS A 507 7.72 7.74 0.81
CA HIS A 507 6.94 7.47 2.02
C HIS A 507 5.51 8.00 1.96
N TYR A 508 5.32 9.19 1.39
CA TYR A 508 4.02 9.85 1.25
C TYR A 508 3.90 10.46 -0.15
N GLU A 509 2.75 10.27 -0.78
CA GLU A 509 2.34 11.02 -1.96
C GLU A 509 1.36 12.12 -1.52
N TYR A 510 1.65 13.34 -1.93
CA TYR A 510 0.89 14.52 -1.53
C TYR A 510 -0.13 14.93 -2.60
N THR A 511 0.09 14.53 -3.85
CA THR A 511 -0.78 14.82 -4.99
C THR A 511 -0.81 13.66 -5.99
N PRO A 512 -1.84 13.57 -6.84
CA PRO A 512 -1.87 12.59 -7.93
C PRO A 512 -0.94 12.95 -9.10
N SER A 513 -0.17 14.03 -9.02
CA SER A 513 0.73 14.48 -10.08
C SER A 513 2.06 13.72 -10.09
N TYR A 514 2.57 13.38 -11.28
CA TYR A 514 3.92 12.83 -11.43
C TYR A 514 5.04 13.80 -11.03
N ASN A 515 4.74 15.10 -10.90
CA ASN A 515 5.65 16.11 -10.37
C ASN A 515 5.93 15.91 -8.87
N ASP A 516 5.04 15.22 -8.15
CA ASP A 516 5.24 14.92 -6.73
C ASP A 516 6.52 14.09 -6.52
N LEU A 517 7.42 14.57 -5.66
CA LEU A 517 8.65 13.87 -5.34
C LEU A 517 8.40 12.59 -4.54
N GLY A 518 7.30 12.53 -3.78
CA GLY A 518 6.86 11.30 -3.10
C GLY A 518 6.43 10.19 -4.05
N HIS A 519 6.22 10.51 -5.34
CA HIS A 519 5.84 9.58 -6.38
C HIS A 519 7.06 8.93 -7.07
N ASN A 520 8.08 8.58 -6.33
CA ASN A 520 9.27 7.88 -6.81
C ASN A 520 9.33 6.44 -6.29
N GLU A 521 9.98 5.56 -7.04
CA GLU A 521 10.03 4.13 -6.72
C GLU A 521 10.95 3.86 -5.52
N ASP A 522 12.07 4.56 -5.48
CA ASP A 522 13.12 4.42 -4.47
C ASP A 522 13.89 5.74 -4.26
N ASN A 523 14.92 5.70 -3.42
CA ASN A 523 15.75 6.85 -3.16
C ASN A 523 16.56 7.31 -4.38
N ASP A 524 17.02 6.38 -5.22
CA ASP A 524 17.81 6.74 -6.39
C ASP A 524 16.97 7.56 -7.37
N ARG A 525 15.74 7.14 -7.64
CA ARG A 525 14.79 7.90 -8.47
C ARG A 525 14.36 9.21 -7.81
N PHE A 526 14.23 9.23 -6.48
CA PHE A 526 13.97 10.48 -5.75
C PHE A 526 15.12 11.49 -5.95
N PHE A 527 16.36 11.08 -5.76
CA PHE A 527 17.50 11.97 -5.93
C PHE A 527 17.77 12.32 -7.41
N GLU A 528 17.43 11.44 -8.36
CA GLU A 528 17.42 11.78 -9.79
C GLU A 528 16.42 12.92 -10.09
N GLN A 529 15.25 12.96 -9.47
CA GLN A 529 14.34 14.10 -9.56
C GLN A 529 14.91 15.35 -8.88
N MET A 530 15.54 15.17 -7.71
CA MET A 530 16.22 16.26 -7.00
C MET A 530 17.40 16.83 -7.80
N ASP A 531 18.01 16.09 -8.72
CA ASP A 531 19.06 16.62 -9.63
C ASP A 531 18.56 17.77 -10.50
N TYR A 532 17.23 17.89 -10.72
CA TYR A 532 16.63 19.05 -11.41
C TYR A 532 16.35 20.22 -10.47
N LEU A 533 16.11 19.96 -9.18
CA LEU A 533 15.78 20.97 -8.17
C LEU A 533 17.02 21.60 -7.53
N THR A 534 17.95 20.76 -7.05
CA THR A 534 19.05 21.18 -6.17
C THR A 534 20.02 22.20 -6.81
N PRO A 535 20.37 22.10 -8.11
CA PRO A 535 21.15 23.15 -8.77
C PRO A 535 20.44 24.51 -8.80
N ASN A 536 19.11 24.52 -8.94
CA ASN A 536 18.32 25.75 -8.92
C ASN A 536 18.24 26.34 -7.51
N LEU A 537 18.16 25.52 -6.46
CA LEU A 537 18.26 25.99 -5.07
C LEU A 537 19.61 26.69 -4.82
N LEU A 538 20.70 26.09 -5.30
CA LEU A 538 22.04 26.72 -5.19
C LEU A 538 22.11 28.03 -5.99
N ARG A 539 21.53 28.07 -7.18
CA ARG A 539 21.53 29.24 -8.07
C ARG A 539 20.79 30.42 -7.45
N VAL A 540 19.58 30.20 -6.96
CA VAL A 540 18.73 31.28 -6.39
C VAL A 540 19.20 31.78 -5.03
N LEU A 541 19.86 30.94 -4.23
CA LEU A 541 20.41 31.33 -2.93
C LEU A 541 21.56 32.34 -3.14
N LYS A 542 21.58 33.42 -2.33
CA LYS A 542 22.64 34.40 -2.34
C LYS A 542 23.99 33.83 -1.90
N PRO A 543 25.14 34.32 -2.42
CA PRO A 543 26.44 33.81 -2.04
C PRO A 543 26.74 33.99 -0.56
N GLY A 544 27.22 32.92 0.07
CA GLY A 544 27.50 32.87 1.50
C GLY A 544 26.30 32.58 2.41
N ARG A 545 25.10 32.47 1.85
CA ARG A 545 23.85 32.22 2.61
C ARG A 545 23.60 30.72 2.78
N VAL A 546 22.61 30.38 3.62
CA VAL A 546 22.40 29.05 4.15
C VAL A 546 21.08 28.46 3.66
N ALA A 547 21.10 27.15 3.38
CA ALA A 547 19.92 26.33 3.20
C ALA A 547 19.82 25.32 4.35
N CYS A 548 18.68 25.34 5.04
CA CYS A 548 18.34 24.49 6.16
C CYS A 548 17.35 23.43 5.69
N ILE A 549 17.80 22.18 5.58
CA ILE A 549 17.04 21.08 5.00
C ILE A 549 16.65 20.09 6.11
N HIS A 550 15.38 20.05 6.46
CA HIS A 550 14.86 19.10 7.43
C HIS A 550 14.59 17.75 6.76
N VAL A 551 15.08 16.68 7.41
CA VAL A 551 14.95 15.28 6.96
C VAL A 551 14.81 14.33 8.12
N LYS A 552 14.35 13.11 7.84
CA LYS A 552 14.29 12.02 8.80
C LYS A 552 14.71 10.70 8.14
N ASP A 553 15.53 9.92 8.85
CA ASP A 553 15.77 8.53 8.49
C ASP A 553 14.54 7.68 8.80
N ARG A 554 14.39 6.57 8.13
CA ARG A 554 13.23 5.71 8.30
C ARG A 554 13.62 4.25 8.47
N ILE A 555 12.74 3.50 9.13
CA ILE A 555 12.89 2.07 9.32
C ILE A 555 12.30 1.35 8.11
N LEU A 556 13.10 0.53 7.47
CA LEU A 556 12.68 -0.47 6.49
C LEU A 556 12.46 -1.78 7.22
N PHE A 557 11.22 -2.26 7.24
CA PHE A 557 10.88 -3.54 7.85
C PHE A 557 11.35 -4.71 6.99
N GLY A 558 11.60 -5.87 7.59
CA GLY A 558 12.15 -7.04 6.91
C GLY A 558 11.35 -7.55 5.71
N ASN A 559 10.06 -7.24 5.63
CA ASN A 559 9.24 -7.51 4.46
C ASN A 559 9.49 -6.52 3.29
N ALA A 560 10.01 -5.33 3.58
CA ALA A 560 10.39 -4.36 2.55
C ALA A 560 11.83 -4.59 2.06
N THR A 561 12.70 -5.08 2.93
CA THR A 561 14.11 -5.38 2.57
C THR A 561 14.26 -6.72 1.85
N GLY A 562 13.31 -7.63 2.01
CA GLY A 562 13.43 -9.02 1.54
C GLY A 562 14.30 -9.92 2.43
N ASP A 563 15.05 -9.37 3.38
CA ASP A 563 16.00 -10.11 4.24
C ASP A 563 15.33 -10.66 5.51
N GLY A 564 14.06 -10.31 5.75
CA GLY A 564 13.36 -10.65 6.99
C GLY A 564 13.86 -9.87 8.22
N MET A 565 14.92 -9.07 8.07
CA MET A 565 15.50 -8.23 9.10
C MET A 565 15.15 -6.75 8.83
N PRO A 566 14.69 -6.02 9.84
CA PRO A 566 14.51 -4.57 9.71
C PRO A 566 15.88 -3.87 9.67
N THR A 567 15.95 -2.76 8.92
CA THR A 567 17.13 -1.89 8.82
C THR A 567 16.71 -0.41 8.81
N VAL A 568 17.67 0.49 8.85
CA VAL A 568 17.45 1.94 8.71
C VAL A 568 17.86 2.37 7.31
N ASP A 569 16.96 3.10 6.62
CA ASP A 569 17.26 3.81 5.38
C ASP A 569 18.02 5.10 5.75
N PRO A 570 19.30 5.26 5.36
CA PRO A 570 20.11 6.41 5.73
C PRO A 570 19.81 7.63 4.86
N PHE A 571 18.53 8.01 4.77
CA PHE A 571 18.05 9.07 3.88
C PHE A 571 18.72 10.43 4.17
N SER A 572 19.04 10.71 5.44
CA SER A 572 19.75 11.94 5.82
C SER A 572 21.16 12.00 5.26
N ASP A 573 21.89 10.88 5.28
CA ASP A 573 23.27 10.82 4.75
C ASP A 573 23.27 10.88 3.21
N LEU A 574 22.32 10.22 2.56
CA LEU A 574 22.12 10.32 1.11
C LEU A 574 21.82 11.77 0.69
N THR A 575 21.02 12.50 1.47
CA THR A 575 20.71 13.92 1.23
C THR A 575 21.97 14.77 1.36
N VAL A 576 22.83 14.52 2.36
CA VAL A 576 24.11 15.23 2.49
C VAL A 576 24.98 15.03 1.26
N MET A 577 25.14 13.80 0.80
CA MET A 577 25.95 13.49 -0.38
C MET A 577 25.39 14.12 -1.65
N HIS A 578 24.07 14.12 -1.80
CA HIS A 578 23.39 14.72 -2.94
C HIS A 578 23.61 16.24 -3.02
N TYR A 579 23.37 16.99 -1.94
CA TYR A 579 23.58 18.44 -1.92
C TYR A 579 25.05 18.82 -2.15
N MET A 580 25.99 18.06 -1.57
CA MET A 580 27.43 18.26 -1.79
C MET A 580 27.83 18.02 -3.27
N LYS A 581 27.27 17.00 -3.91
CA LYS A 581 27.44 16.73 -5.36
C LYS A 581 27.08 17.94 -6.21
N HIS A 582 26.04 18.70 -5.82
CA HIS A 582 25.57 19.88 -6.52
C HIS A 582 26.24 21.20 -6.10
N GLY A 583 27.31 21.15 -5.31
CA GLY A 583 28.16 22.31 -5.05
C GLY A 583 27.89 23.02 -3.73
N PHE A 584 26.91 22.61 -2.95
CA PHE A 584 26.73 23.08 -1.59
C PHE A 584 27.87 22.66 -0.66
N ARG A 585 28.19 23.49 0.33
CA ARG A 585 29.11 23.14 1.41
C ARG A 585 28.34 22.70 2.65
N TYR A 586 28.58 21.49 3.07
CA TYR A 586 27.96 20.94 4.28
C TYR A 586 28.56 21.58 5.53
N MET A 587 27.73 22.17 6.37
CA MET A 587 28.13 22.84 7.60
C MET A 587 27.94 21.99 8.85
N GLY A 588 27.21 20.89 8.75
CA GLY A 588 26.85 20.04 9.86
C GLY A 588 25.35 19.77 9.94
N ARG A 589 24.94 19.03 10.94
CA ARG A 589 23.51 18.73 11.20
C ARG A 589 23.12 19.04 12.62
N ILE A 590 21.88 19.46 12.79
CA ILE A 590 21.21 19.58 14.09
C ILE A 590 20.36 18.32 14.25
N THR A 591 20.54 17.61 15.36
CA THR A 591 19.72 16.44 15.70
C THR A 591 18.55 16.86 16.55
N ILE A 592 17.34 16.52 16.11
CA ILE A 592 16.10 16.75 16.87
C ILE A 592 15.70 15.43 17.48
N THR A 593 15.69 15.36 18.81
CA THR A 593 15.33 14.12 19.51
C THR A 593 13.85 13.81 19.36
N THR A 594 13.53 12.53 19.26
CA THR A 594 12.15 12.03 19.15
C THR A 594 11.82 11.13 20.34
N ASP A 595 10.59 11.23 20.85
CA ASP A 595 10.13 10.35 21.93
C ASP A 595 9.77 8.98 21.40
N VAL A 596 10.61 7.99 21.67
CA VAL A 596 10.47 6.59 21.23
C VAL A 596 9.16 5.96 21.68
N VAL A 597 8.58 6.41 22.80
CA VAL A 597 7.34 5.87 23.36
C VAL A 597 6.12 6.45 22.65
N ARG A 598 6.16 7.75 22.33
CA ARG A 598 5.07 8.42 21.60
C ARG A 598 5.02 8.10 20.12
N GLU A 599 6.18 7.88 19.51
CA GLU A 599 6.32 7.62 18.08
C GLU A 599 6.47 6.11 17.78
N ASN A 600 5.63 5.29 18.38
CA ASN A 600 5.68 3.82 18.31
C ASN A 600 5.82 3.23 16.89
N ASN A 601 5.34 3.92 15.87
CA ASN A 601 5.39 3.44 14.48
C ASN A 601 6.73 3.75 13.77
N GLN A 602 7.59 4.53 14.40
CA GLN A 602 8.87 4.97 13.82
C GLN A 602 10.08 4.54 14.66
N THR A 603 9.85 3.71 15.64
CA THR A 603 10.88 3.20 16.52
C THR A 603 11.20 1.76 16.19
N TYR A 604 12.47 1.47 16.06
CA TYR A 604 13.02 0.13 15.88
C TYR A 604 12.90 -0.69 17.17
N ARG A 605 11.72 -0.66 17.76
CA ARG A 605 11.44 -1.25 19.07
C ARG A 605 10.71 -2.57 18.92
N LEU A 606 11.26 -3.61 19.51
CA LEU A 606 10.59 -4.91 19.60
C LEU A 606 9.50 -4.89 20.68
N GLY A 607 8.38 -5.56 20.40
CA GLY A 607 7.40 -5.90 21.41
C GLY A 607 7.99 -6.88 22.46
N TRP A 608 7.35 -6.97 23.63
CA TRP A 608 7.82 -7.83 24.74
C TRP A 608 8.12 -9.26 24.30
N THR A 609 7.22 -9.88 23.55
CA THR A 609 7.38 -11.27 23.09
C THR A 609 8.60 -11.44 22.17
N GLU A 610 8.85 -10.49 21.26
CA GLU A 610 10.00 -10.55 20.36
C GLU A 610 11.29 -10.23 21.10
N GLN A 611 11.27 -9.29 22.04
CA GLN A 611 12.41 -8.99 22.93
C GLN A 611 12.84 -10.22 23.74
N CYS A 612 11.89 -11.04 24.21
CA CYS A 612 12.17 -12.28 24.92
C CYS A 612 12.70 -13.41 24.03
N LYS A 613 12.52 -13.31 22.70
CA LYS A 613 13.06 -14.28 21.74
C LYS A 613 14.49 -13.91 21.29
N ASP A 614 14.66 -12.67 20.88
CA ASP A 614 15.96 -12.15 20.41
C ASP A 614 16.01 -10.62 20.52
N GLY A 615 16.56 -10.13 21.62
CA GLY A 615 16.74 -8.68 21.86
C GLY A 615 17.76 -8.02 20.93
N SER A 616 18.62 -8.78 20.25
CA SER A 616 19.58 -8.24 19.28
C SER A 616 18.93 -7.72 17.99
N LYS A 617 17.68 -8.08 17.75
CA LYS A 617 16.88 -7.57 16.65
C LYS A 617 16.42 -6.11 16.84
N MET A 618 16.57 -5.54 18.02
CA MET A 618 16.18 -4.18 18.34
C MET A 618 17.26 -3.19 17.90
N GLY A 619 16.86 -2.20 17.13
CA GLY A 619 17.69 -1.03 16.79
C GLY A 619 17.41 0.16 17.69
N VAL A 620 18.04 1.28 17.36
CA VAL A 620 17.80 2.59 18.00
C VAL A 620 16.65 3.33 17.33
N GLY A 621 16.05 4.29 18.03
CA GLY A 621 15.06 5.21 17.42
C GLY A 621 15.70 6.08 16.33
N CYS A 622 14.89 6.55 15.37
CA CYS A 622 15.34 7.46 14.33
C CYS A 622 15.02 8.90 14.75
N PRO A 623 16.03 9.73 15.07
CA PRO A 623 15.83 11.17 15.27
C PRO A 623 15.51 11.87 13.94
N GLU A 624 15.12 13.15 14.03
CA GLU A 624 15.02 14.03 12.88
C GLU A 624 16.29 14.88 12.79
N TYR A 625 16.58 15.37 11.59
CA TYR A 625 17.76 16.19 11.36
C TYR A 625 17.40 17.47 10.60
N VAL A 626 18.07 18.57 10.95
CA VAL A 626 18.22 19.73 10.08
C VAL A 626 19.64 19.71 9.53
N LEU A 627 19.76 19.49 8.23
CA LEU A 627 21.03 19.52 7.52
C LEU A 627 21.32 20.96 7.08
N LEU A 628 22.49 21.47 7.43
CA LEU A 628 22.91 22.84 7.12
C LEU A 628 23.86 22.86 5.92
N PHE A 629 23.47 23.59 4.89
CA PHE A 629 24.25 23.73 3.66
C PHE A 629 24.48 25.21 3.36
N ARG A 630 25.66 25.52 2.81
CA ARG A 630 26.03 26.90 2.50
C ARG A 630 26.45 27.02 1.04
N LYS A 631 26.00 28.06 0.35
CA LYS A 631 26.56 28.51 -0.91
C LYS A 631 27.89 29.20 -0.63
N LEU A 632 28.90 28.99 -1.46
CA LEU A 632 30.15 29.71 -1.33
C LEU A 632 29.94 31.21 -1.51
N PRO A 633 30.53 32.08 -0.67
CA PRO A 633 30.58 33.51 -0.91
C PRO A 633 31.46 33.87 -2.11
N THR A 634 31.26 35.02 -2.69
CA THR A 634 32.11 35.50 -3.80
C THR A 634 33.55 35.72 -3.34
N ASP A 635 33.76 36.32 -2.19
CA ASP A 635 35.06 36.40 -1.53
C ASP A 635 35.22 35.27 -0.49
N THR A 636 36.08 34.33 -0.82
CA THR A 636 36.41 33.19 0.04
C THR A 636 37.53 33.49 1.03
N SER A 637 38.19 34.63 0.96
CA SER A 637 39.35 34.95 1.82
C SER A 637 38.98 35.08 3.32
N LYS A 638 37.81 35.62 3.61
CA LYS A 638 37.25 35.72 4.96
C LYS A 638 36.02 34.85 5.15
N ALA A 639 35.52 34.30 4.10
CA ALA A 639 34.30 33.46 4.03
C ALA A 639 33.04 34.11 4.59
N TYR A 640 32.95 35.45 4.65
CA TYR A 640 31.71 36.16 4.95
C TYR A 640 30.77 36.07 3.77
N ALA A 641 29.45 36.07 4.05
CA ALA A 641 28.46 36.15 2.98
C ALA A 641 28.54 37.51 2.29
N ASP A 642 28.17 37.58 1.01
CA ASP A 642 28.14 38.86 0.27
C ASP A 642 27.11 39.80 0.89
N THR A 643 26.02 39.26 1.46
CA THR A 643 25.04 39.94 2.30
C THR A 643 25.01 39.28 3.68
N PRO A 644 25.85 39.68 4.66
CA PRO A 644 25.98 38.94 5.92
C PRO A 644 24.74 39.05 6.80
N VAL A 645 24.48 38.01 7.60
CA VAL A 645 23.56 38.10 8.73
C VAL A 645 24.26 38.80 9.88
N THR A 646 23.80 39.96 10.25
CA THR A 646 24.47 40.79 11.26
C THR A 646 23.55 41.14 12.39
N LYS A 647 24.14 41.43 13.56
CA LYS A 647 23.45 42.02 14.72
C LYS A 647 24.06 43.38 15.02
N ILE A 648 23.21 44.33 15.35
CA ILE A 648 23.66 45.67 15.73
C ILE A 648 24.21 45.60 17.16
N LYS A 649 25.47 45.95 17.35
CA LYS A 649 26.14 45.85 18.66
C LYS A 649 25.48 46.66 19.75
N ALA A 650 24.80 47.74 19.39
CA ALA A 650 24.06 48.56 20.38
C ALA A 650 22.86 47.81 20.96
N ASP A 651 22.22 46.97 20.14
CA ASP A 651 20.97 46.30 20.51
C ASP A 651 21.17 44.80 20.86
N TYR A 652 22.38 44.28 20.63
CA TYR A 652 22.72 42.86 20.84
C TYR A 652 23.83 42.74 21.89
N SER A 653 23.41 42.68 23.18
CA SER A 653 24.34 42.61 24.30
C SER A 653 25.16 41.31 24.34
N ARG A 654 26.31 41.34 25.05
CA ARG A 654 27.09 40.11 25.29
C ARG A 654 26.30 39.09 26.13
N GLY A 655 25.43 39.57 27.03
CA GLY A 655 24.54 38.69 27.79
C GLY A 655 23.57 37.96 26.90
N ARG A 656 22.90 38.65 25.95
CA ARG A 656 22.06 38.02 24.94
C ARG A 656 22.83 37.03 24.07
N TRP A 657 24.01 37.41 23.58
CA TRP A 657 24.88 36.56 22.79
C TRP A 657 25.23 35.27 23.51
N GLN A 658 25.58 35.31 24.77
CA GLN A 658 25.89 34.13 25.56
C GLN A 658 24.72 33.13 25.60
N ILE A 659 23.49 33.63 25.77
CA ILE A 659 22.28 32.77 25.75
C ILE A 659 22.03 32.21 24.37
N ASP A 660 22.06 33.05 23.35
CA ASP A 660 21.84 32.61 21.96
C ASP A 660 22.89 31.61 21.48
N ALA A 661 24.15 31.77 21.88
CA ALA A 661 25.25 30.90 21.47
C ALA A 661 25.15 29.47 22.02
N HIS A 662 24.49 29.26 23.14
CA HIS A 662 24.41 27.95 23.79
C HIS A 662 23.01 27.37 23.90
N ALA A 663 22.05 28.21 24.24
CA ALA A 663 20.70 27.73 24.49
C ALA A 663 19.77 28.02 23.34
N TYR A 664 20.18 28.91 22.51
CA TYR A 664 19.57 29.58 21.42
C TYR A 664 18.07 29.88 21.64
N TRP A 665 17.23 28.89 21.63
CA TRP A 665 15.84 28.98 22.08
C TRP A 665 15.43 27.75 22.84
N ARG A 666 14.47 27.96 23.75
CA ARG A 666 13.86 26.81 24.40
C ARG A 666 12.38 26.92 24.27
N SER A 667 11.78 25.95 23.64
CA SER A 667 10.35 25.74 23.79
C SER A 667 10.09 24.99 25.09
N SER A 668 8.92 25.24 25.65
CA SER A 668 8.51 24.60 26.88
C SER A 668 8.14 23.16 26.64
N GLY A 669 8.47 22.27 27.52
CA GLY A 669 7.52 21.25 27.82
C GLY A 669 7.80 19.84 27.46
N ASP A 670 8.98 19.43 27.03
CA ASP A 670 9.33 18.01 26.89
C ASP A 670 10.40 17.57 27.92
N ARG A 671 10.30 18.04 29.16
CA ARG A 671 11.08 17.43 30.22
C ARG A 671 10.35 16.21 30.81
N LEU A 672 11.13 15.24 31.26
CA LEU A 672 10.59 14.12 32.00
C LEU A 672 9.95 14.57 33.32
N VAL A 673 8.77 14.06 33.61
CA VAL A 673 8.11 14.23 34.90
C VAL A 673 8.91 13.44 35.94
N THR A 674 9.23 14.08 37.06
CA THR A 674 10.00 13.42 38.12
C THR A 674 9.17 12.34 38.82
N LYS A 675 9.88 11.41 39.48
CA LYS A 675 9.24 10.35 40.26
C LYS A 675 8.30 10.85 41.36
N ASP A 676 8.60 12.00 41.95
CA ASP A 676 7.80 12.59 43.01
C ASP A 676 6.53 13.24 42.46
N GLU A 677 6.61 13.91 41.34
CA GLU A 677 5.44 14.43 40.61
C GLU A 677 4.49 13.32 40.14
N LEU A 678 4.99 12.13 39.83
CA LEU A 678 4.18 10.99 39.44
C LEU A 678 3.47 10.30 40.61
N LYS A 679 3.96 10.43 41.85
CA LYS A 679 3.36 9.75 43.01
C LYS A 679 1.94 10.21 43.33
N GLU A 680 1.59 11.42 42.98
CA GLU A 680 0.30 12.07 43.31
C GLU A 680 -0.73 11.94 42.19
N VAL A 681 -0.37 11.32 41.07
CA VAL A 681 -1.21 11.27 39.86
C VAL A 681 -1.79 9.91 39.62
N SER A 682 -3.10 9.80 39.47
CA SER A 682 -3.73 8.57 39.01
C SER A 682 -3.38 8.28 37.54
N VAL A 683 -3.21 7.00 37.19
CA VAL A 683 -2.83 6.54 35.84
C VAL A 683 -3.73 7.14 34.74
N ASN A 684 -5.02 7.28 35.01
CA ASN A 684 -5.99 7.83 34.04
C ASN A 684 -5.86 9.35 33.80
N LYS A 685 -5.11 10.06 34.65
CA LYS A 685 -4.89 11.50 34.56
C LYS A 685 -3.48 11.87 34.08
N LEU A 686 -2.60 10.89 33.89
CA LEU A 686 -1.19 11.12 33.53
C LEU A 686 -1.02 12.03 32.31
N GLN A 687 -1.78 11.83 31.26
CA GLN A 687 -1.69 12.60 30.03
C GLN A 687 -2.10 14.07 30.25
N ASN A 688 -3.15 14.32 31.03
CA ASN A 688 -3.62 15.69 31.32
C ASN A 688 -2.64 16.42 32.21
N VAL A 689 -2.09 15.75 33.23
CA VAL A 689 -1.10 16.32 34.14
C VAL A 689 0.18 16.64 33.39
N TYR A 690 0.67 15.74 32.53
CA TYR A 690 1.84 15.99 31.69
C TYR A 690 1.63 17.22 30.79
N THR A 691 0.46 17.36 30.15
CA THR A 691 0.13 18.51 29.31
C THR A 691 0.09 19.82 30.10
N GLN A 692 -0.49 19.79 31.29
CA GLN A 692 -0.53 20.99 32.17
C GLN A 692 0.86 21.34 32.69
N PHE A 693 1.63 20.34 33.10
CA PHE A 693 3.00 20.51 33.54
C PHE A 693 3.88 21.13 32.45
N SER A 694 3.78 20.62 31.21
CA SER A 694 4.48 21.19 30.07
C SER A 694 4.17 22.66 29.84
N LYS A 695 2.92 23.06 30.04
CA LYS A 695 2.49 24.46 29.90
C LYS A 695 2.98 25.37 31.04
N SER A 696 3.13 24.83 32.25
CA SER A 696 3.54 25.59 33.44
C SER A 696 5.05 25.75 33.58
N ASN A 697 5.84 24.98 32.85
CA ASN A 697 7.32 24.99 32.88
C ASN A 697 7.89 25.58 31.58
N VAL A 698 7.33 26.68 31.13
CA VAL A 698 7.84 27.43 29.97
C VAL A 698 9.14 28.14 30.34
N TYR A 699 10.20 27.90 29.56
CA TYR A 699 11.42 28.64 29.65
C TYR A 699 11.17 30.10 29.23
N ASN A 700 11.47 31.06 30.11
CA ASN A 700 11.33 32.46 29.80
C ASN A 700 12.68 33.01 29.29
N TYR A 701 12.81 33.07 27.97
CA TYR A 701 13.99 33.60 27.29
C TYR A 701 14.27 35.05 27.67
N ASP A 702 13.24 35.90 27.71
CA ASP A 702 13.38 37.33 27.96
C ASP A 702 13.87 37.61 29.39
N GLU A 703 13.34 36.91 30.40
CA GLU A 703 13.85 37.01 31.77
C GLU A 703 15.30 36.55 31.90
N HIS A 704 15.67 35.46 31.18
CA HIS A 704 17.03 34.97 31.21
C HIS A 704 17.99 35.95 30.52
N VAL A 705 17.60 36.55 29.38
CA VAL A 705 18.35 37.61 28.71
C VAL A 705 18.49 38.82 29.63
N ALA A 706 17.39 39.29 30.26
CA ALA A 706 17.41 40.41 31.16
C ALA A 706 18.37 40.20 32.35
N LEU A 707 18.41 38.99 32.90
CA LEU A 707 19.36 38.61 33.94
C LEU A 707 20.81 38.69 33.45
N ALA A 708 21.09 38.13 32.27
CA ALA A 708 22.42 38.13 31.65
C ALA A 708 22.86 39.57 31.38
N GLU A 709 22.01 40.43 30.83
CA GLU A 709 22.29 41.84 30.54
C GLU A 709 22.51 42.66 31.81
N LYS A 710 21.76 42.34 32.87
CA LYS A 710 21.98 42.97 34.18
C LYS A 710 23.35 42.65 34.73
N LEU A 711 23.75 41.37 34.71
CA LEU A 711 25.06 40.93 35.18
C LEU A 711 26.19 41.49 34.29
N ASP A 712 25.99 41.64 33.00
CA ASP A 712 26.97 42.24 32.09
C ASP A 712 27.18 43.74 32.42
N ARG A 713 26.09 44.51 32.63
CA ARG A 713 26.16 45.91 33.05
C ARG A 713 26.85 46.08 34.38
N GLU A 714 26.71 45.13 35.30
CA GLU A 714 27.38 45.13 36.60
C GLU A 714 28.83 44.63 36.54
N ASN A 715 29.32 44.25 35.36
CA ASN A 715 30.60 43.54 35.14
C ASN A 715 30.73 42.22 35.95
N LYS A 716 29.62 41.57 36.21
CA LYS A 716 29.52 40.28 36.95
C LYS A 716 29.13 39.09 36.09
N LEU A 717 28.98 39.26 34.79
CA LEU A 717 28.61 38.15 33.91
C LEU A 717 29.73 37.13 33.84
N PRO A 718 29.54 35.91 34.39
CA PRO A 718 30.59 34.93 34.38
C PRO A 718 30.72 34.35 32.98
N ALA A 719 31.96 33.93 32.59
CA ALA A 719 32.19 33.23 31.33
C ALA A 719 31.41 31.91 31.23
N SER A 720 31.06 31.35 32.38
CA SER A 720 30.27 30.08 32.49
C SER A 720 28.78 30.31 32.66
N PHE A 721 28.26 31.53 32.47
CA PHE A 721 26.82 31.86 32.66
C PHE A 721 25.91 30.94 31.85
N MET A 722 26.36 30.52 30.68
CA MET A 722 25.69 29.63 29.78
C MET A 722 25.50 28.22 30.35
N VAL A 723 26.40 27.78 31.23
CA VAL A 723 26.36 26.45 31.85
C VAL A 723 25.18 26.29 32.80
N ILE A 724 24.65 27.43 33.33
CA ILE A 724 23.50 27.44 34.22
C ILE A 724 22.16 27.56 33.48
N ALA A 725 22.20 27.74 32.15
CA ALA A 725 20.96 27.77 31.39
C ALA A 725 20.29 26.40 31.45
N PRO A 726 18.95 26.34 31.66
CA PRO A 726 18.28 25.04 31.70
C PRO A 726 18.40 24.33 30.38
N ALA A 727 18.79 23.12 30.44
CA ALA A 727 18.66 22.00 29.54
C ALA A 727 18.67 22.05 28.00
N SER A 728 19.38 22.68 27.18
CA SER A 728 19.89 22.25 25.89
C SER A 728 21.34 22.65 25.81
N TRP A 729 22.12 21.76 26.24
CA TRP A 729 23.55 21.95 26.38
C TRP A 729 24.29 21.97 25.06
N ASN A 730 23.58 21.62 23.95
CA ASN A 730 24.24 21.37 22.70
C ASN A 730 23.53 22.07 21.54
N ASP A 731 24.25 22.94 20.88
CA ASP A 731 23.79 23.64 19.67
C ASP A 731 23.40 22.65 18.53
N THR A 732 23.95 21.44 18.56
CA THR A 732 23.72 20.38 17.56
C THR A 732 22.63 19.37 17.96
N VAL A 733 22.07 19.45 19.17
CA VAL A 733 21.02 18.53 19.63
C VAL A 733 19.89 19.35 20.25
N TRP A 734 18.72 19.32 19.63
CA TRP A 734 17.51 19.95 20.16
C TRP A 734 16.60 18.87 20.76
N ASP A 735 16.49 18.86 22.06
CA ASP A 735 15.66 17.95 22.85
C ASP A 735 14.38 18.61 23.40
N ASP A 736 14.17 19.87 23.10
CA ASP A 736 13.12 20.72 23.66
C ASP A 736 12.11 21.22 22.59
N ILE A 737 12.07 20.62 21.40
CA ILE A 737 11.12 20.97 20.33
C ILE A 737 9.70 20.54 20.71
N ASN A 738 8.77 21.47 20.68
CA ASN A 738 7.37 21.19 20.90
C ASN A 738 6.76 20.56 19.66
N ARG A 739 6.61 19.24 19.68
CA ARG A 739 6.08 18.44 18.56
C ARG A 739 4.63 18.77 18.17
N MET A 740 3.86 19.36 19.08
CA MET A 740 2.46 19.73 18.86
C MET A 740 2.30 21.15 18.31
N ARG A 741 3.37 21.92 18.22
CA ARG A 741 3.34 23.29 17.69
C ARG A 741 3.49 23.28 16.15
N THR A 742 2.38 22.89 15.50
CA THR A 742 2.26 22.78 14.04
C THR A 742 0.94 23.36 13.56
N LEU A 743 0.83 23.74 12.29
CA LEU A 743 -0.40 24.33 11.73
C LEU A 743 -1.54 23.31 11.54
N ASN A 744 -1.27 22.00 11.50
CA ASN A 744 -2.33 21.01 11.30
C ASN A 744 -3.29 20.85 12.48
N ALA A 745 -2.93 21.32 13.68
CA ALA A 745 -3.86 21.43 14.81
C ALA A 745 -5.06 22.33 14.51
N GLU A 746 -4.87 23.38 13.73
CA GLU A 746 -5.93 24.28 13.25
C GLU A 746 -6.78 23.63 12.13
N GLN A 747 -6.16 22.88 11.20
CA GLN A 747 -6.89 22.15 10.16
C GLN A 747 -7.87 21.15 10.77
N ARG A 748 -7.46 20.42 11.82
CA ARG A 748 -8.32 19.48 12.54
C ARG A 748 -9.54 20.14 13.18
N ARG A 749 -9.39 21.38 13.68
CA ARG A 749 -10.51 22.14 14.25
C ARG A 749 -11.52 22.61 13.20
N ARG A 750 -11.07 22.75 11.94
CA ARG A 750 -11.88 23.26 10.82
C ARG A 750 -12.39 22.17 9.90
N ASP A 751 -12.24 20.89 10.25
CA ASP A 751 -12.62 19.71 9.42
C ASP A 751 -12.01 19.72 8.01
N MET A 752 -10.79 20.27 7.88
CA MET A 752 -10.04 20.37 6.62
C MET A 752 -9.18 19.13 6.40
N GLN A 753 -8.76 18.89 5.15
CA GLN A 753 -7.80 17.83 4.84
C GLN A 753 -6.48 18.07 5.55
N MET A 754 -6.14 17.22 6.51
CA MET A 754 -4.93 17.39 7.32
C MET A 754 -3.66 17.15 6.50
N HIS A 755 -2.73 18.09 6.60
CA HIS A 755 -1.36 17.88 6.10
C HIS A 755 -0.67 16.76 6.92
N VAL A 756 -0.01 15.84 6.24
CA VAL A 756 0.49 14.59 6.85
C VAL A 756 1.61 14.86 7.87
N CYS A 757 2.55 15.75 7.57
CA CYS A 757 3.71 16.05 8.40
C CYS A 757 4.18 17.51 8.24
N PRO A 758 3.48 18.52 8.80
CA PRO A 758 3.98 19.90 8.76
C PRO A 758 5.19 20.06 9.70
N LEU A 759 6.17 20.84 9.26
CA LEU A 759 7.34 21.17 10.07
C LEU A 759 6.94 21.97 11.32
N GLN A 760 7.55 21.66 12.46
CA GLN A 760 7.28 22.34 13.72
C GLN A 760 7.74 23.81 13.67
N LEU A 761 6.89 24.71 14.16
CA LEU A 761 7.16 26.16 14.13
C LEU A 761 8.39 26.53 14.94
N ASP A 762 8.68 25.81 16.04
CA ASP A 762 9.90 26.02 16.83
C ASP A 762 11.18 25.86 16.01
N ILE A 763 11.21 24.86 15.13
CA ILE A 763 12.37 24.60 14.25
C ILE A 763 12.54 25.77 13.28
N ILE A 764 11.45 26.17 12.63
CA ILE A 764 11.47 27.25 11.63
C ILE A 764 11.89 28.58 12.28
N GLU A 765 11.31 28.95 13.43
CA GLU A 765 11.64 30.18 14.14
C GLU A 765 13.12 30.25 14.52
N ARG A 766 13.70 29.13 15.00
CA ARG A 766 15.13 29.08 15.35
C ARG A 766 16.03 29.24 14.13
N LEU A 767 15.70 28.63 13.02
CA LEU A 767 16.50 28.72 11.80
C LEU A 767 16.44 30.13 11.20
N ILE A 768 15.24 30.72 11.04
CA ILE A 768 15.04 32.08 10.53
C ILE A 768 15.78 33.11 11.39
N THR A 769 15.69 33.00 12.71
CA THR A 769 16.39 33.93 13.62
C THR A 769 17.91 33.83 13.47
N ARG A 770 18.44 32.62 13.25
CA ARG A 770 19.88 32.38 13.21
C ARG A 770 20.50 32.75 11.86
N TYR A 771 19.77 32.53 10.74
CA TYR A 771 20.35 32.56 9.40
C TYR A 771 19.79 33.66 8.51
N SER A 772 18.88 34.52 9.00
CA SER A 772 18.36 35.68 8.26
C SER A 772 18.29 36.95 9.06
N ASN A 773 18.29 38.10 8.36
CA ASN A 773 17.98 39.43 8.90
C ASN A 773 16.50 39.76 8.70
N GLU A 774 15.98 40.76 9.38
CA GLU A 774 14.69 41.37 9.06
C GLU A 774 14.67 41.89 7.62
N GLY A 775 13.56 41.69 6.91
CA GLY A 775 13.41 42.04 5.52
C GLY A 775 14.02 41.04 4.52
N ASP A 776 14.79 40.04 4.98
CA ASP A 776 15.34 39.00 4.12
C ASP A 776 14.24 38.10 3.52
N ILE A 777 14.56 37.50 2.36
CA ILE A 777 13.65 36.56 1.65
C ILE A 777 13.94 35.13 2.09
N VAL A 778 12.92 34.49 2.68
CA VAL A 778 12.95 33.08 3.09
C VAL A 778 12.11 32.23 2.13
N LEU A 779 12.71 31.21 1.55
CA LEU A 779 12.08 30.32 0.57
C LEU A 779 11.82 28.94 1.16
N ASP A 780 10.62 28.44 0.91
CA ASP A 780 10.27 27.01 1.08
C ASP A 780 9.74 26.44 -0.24
N PRO A 781 10.53 25.60 -0.96
CA PRO A 781 10.12 25.00 -2.22
C PRO A 781 9.08 23.87 -2.05
N PHE A 782 8.82 23.45 -0.82
CA PHE A 782 7.81 22.45 -0.44
C PHE A 782 6.88 23.04 0.62
N GLY A 783 6.26 24.16 0.30
CA GLY A 783 5.57 25.04 1.26
C GLY A 783 4.44 24.40 2.07
N GLY A 784 3.83 23.31 1.57
CA GLY A 784 2.76 22.61 2.25
C GLY A 784 1.59 23.51 2.59
N ILE A 785 1.25 23.60 3.88
CA ILE A 785 0.22 24.51 4.40
C ILE A 785 0.79 25.87 4.86
N GLY A 786 2.01 26.21 4.48
CA GLY A 786 2.59 27.54 4.69
C GLY A 786 3.31 27.75 6.02
N SER A 787 3.79 26.69 6.68
CA SER A 787 4.48 26.84 7.98
C SER A 787 5.68 27.79 7.91
N THR A 788 6.57 27.63 6.93
CA THR A 788 7.77 28.44 6.75
C THR A 788 7.44 29.88 6.32
N PRO A 789 6.68 30.12 5.22
CA PRO A 789 6.39 31.50 4.81
C PRO A 789 5.57 32.28 5.85
N MET A 790 4.60 31.65 6.50
CA MET A 790 3.83 32.28 7.58
C MET A 790 4.74 32.68 8.76
N THR A 791 5.67 31.80 9.16
CA THR A 791 6.63 32.12 10.24
C THR A 791 7.60 33.24 9.82
N ALA A 792 8.02 33.26 8.55
CA ALA A 792 8.84 34.34 8.00
C ALA A 792 8.14 35.70 8.11
N ILE A 793 6.86 35.78 7.73
CA ILE A 793 6.03 37.01 7.88
C ILE A 793 5.98 37.43 9.35
N LYS A 794 5.64 36.50 10.24
CA LYS A 794 5.58 36.75 11.70
C LYS A 794 6.87 37.36 12.26
N MET A 795 8.00 36.98 11.66
CA MET A 795 9.32 37.41 12.10
C MET A 795 9.88 38.60 11.31
N GLY A 796 9.05 39.30 10.54
CA GLY A 796 9.47 40.45 9.75
C GLY A 796 10.33 40.15 8.52
N ARG A 797 10.21 38.96 7.95
CA ARG A 797 10.84 38.52 6.71
C ARG A 797 9.82 38.44 5.60
N TYR A 798 10.29 38.35 4.34
CA TYR A 798 9.44 38.07 3.19
C TYR A 798 9.40 36.57 2.93
N GLY A 799 8.22 35.94 3.02
CA GLY A 799 8.06 34.50 2.85
C GLY A 799 7.70 34.09 1.42
N ILE A 800 8.44 33.18 0.82
CA ILE A 800 8.07 32.56 -0.47
C ILE A 800 7.78 31.09 -0.24
N GLY A 801 6.56 30.63 -0.62
CA GLY A 801 6.17 29.23 -0.57
C GLY A 801 5.78 28.73 -1.97
N ILE A 802 6.24 27.53 -2.33
CA ILE A 802 5.80 26.85 -3.54
C ILE A 802 5.16 25.53 -3.12
N GLU A 803 3.94 25.26 -3.61
CA GLU A 803 3.19 24.05 -3.24
C GLU A 803 2.49 23.45 -4.46
N LEU A 804 2.68 22.15 -4.62
CA LEU A 804 2.11 21.41 -5.75
C LEU A 804 0.62 21.07 -5.53
N ASN A 805 0.23 20.76 -4.27
CA ASN A 805 -1.13 20.41 -3.91
C ASN A 805 -2.02 21.68 -3.83
N PRO A 806 -3.10 21.78 -4.65
CA PRO A 806 -3.95 22.96 -4.66
C PRO A 806 -4.69 23.24 -3.32
N ASP A 807 -5.00 22.19 -2.56
CA ASP A 807 -5.69 22.34 -1.29
C ASP A 807 -4.74 22.86 -0.21
N TYR A 808 -3.54 22.31 -0.11
CA TYR A 808 -2.49 22.82 0.79
C TYR A 808 -2.07 24.24 0.42
N PHE A 809 -1.95 24.55 -0.87
CA PHE A 809 -1.72 25.90 -1.37
C PHE A 809 -2.77 26.88 -0.83
N ARG A 810 -4.07 26.53 -0.92
CA ARG A 810 -5.17 27.39 -0.45
C ARG A 810 -5.10 27.64 1.05
N ASP A 811 -4.78 26.60 1.83
CA ASP A 811 -4.59 26.70 3.26
C ASP A 811 -3.38 27.59 3.59
N GLY A 812 -2.25 27.39 2.90
CA GLY A 812 -1.04 28.16 3.08
C GLY A 812 -1.23 29.66 2.78
N VAL A 813 -1.94 30.00 1.72
CA VAL A 813 -2.34 31.38 1.42
C VAL A 813 -3.19 31.96 2.56
N GLY A 814 -4.15 31.18 3.09
CA GLY A 814 -4.99 31.60 4.20
C GLY A 814 -4.19 31.93 5.47
N TYR A 815 -3.22 31.09 5.82
CA TYR A 815 -2.35 31.32 6.98
C TYR A 815 -1.40 32.52 6.77
N CYS A 816 -0.79 32.65 5.59
CA CYS A 816 0.09 33.77 5.29
C CYS A 816 -0.67 35.12 5.35
N LYS A 817 -1.85 35.15 4.73
CA LYS A 817 -2.70 36.37 4.79
C LYS A 817 -3.13 36.72 6.21
N ALA A 818 -3.56 35.72 6.98
CA ALA A 818 -3.98 35.95 8.36
C ALA A 818 -2.83 36.45 9.25
N GLU A 819 -1.58 36.11 8.95
CA GLU A 819 -0.41 36.60 9.68
C GLU A 819 -0.02 38.01 9.22
N GLU A 820 -0.10 38.28 7.92
CA GLU A 820 0.13 39.65 7.37
C GLU A 820 -0.90 40.63 7.90
N ASP A 821 -2.18 40.25 7.95
CA ASP A 821 -3.26 41.09 8.48
C ASP A 821 -3.02 41.50 9.96
N LYS A 822 -2.23 40.73 10.72
CA LYS A 822 -1.86 41.07 12.10
C LYS A 822 -0.80 42.17 12.18
N ILE A 823 0.07 42.31 11.19
CA ILE A 823 1.11 43.34 11.15
C ILE A 823 0.48 44.73 11.03
N ASP A 824 -0.60 44.85 10.26
CA ASP A 824 -1.31 46.09 9.99
C ASP A 824 -2.27 46.51 11.11
N VAL A 825 -2.48 45.64 12.11
CA VAL A 825 -3.34 45.98 13.28
C VAL A 825 -2.52 46.68 14.34
N PRO A 826 -2.79 48.00 14.64
CA PRO A 826 -2.08 48.72 15.68
C PRO A 826 -2.24 48.00 17.02
N THR A 827 -1.16 47.74 17.71
CA THR A 827 -1.18 47.14 19.03
C THR A 827 -1.65 48.20 20.06
N LEU A 828 -2.10 47.76 21.26
CA LEU A 828 -2.48 48.65 22.33
C LEU A 828 -1.32 49.60 22.72
N PHE A 829 -0.08 49.18 22.54
CA PHE A 829 1.12 49.95 22.79
C PHE A 829 1.31 51.08 21.76
N ASP A 830 1.02 50.86 20.49
CA ASP A 830 1.07 51.88 19.44
C ASP A 830 0.07 53.03 19.73
N PHE A 831 -1.05 52.74 20.40
CA PHE A 831 -2.00 53.71 20.88
C PHE A 831 -1.51 54.41 22.14
N MET A 832 -0.66 53.81 22.98
CA MET A 832 -0.09 54.40 24.18
C MET A 832 1.07 55.35 23.83
N ASP A 833 1.96 54.93 22.91
CA ASP A 833 3.08 55.76 22.44
C ASP A 833 2.61 57.00 21.67
N ASN A 834 1.51 56.92 20.94
CA ASN A 834 0.89 58.08 20.30
C ASN A 834 0.22 59.05 21.28
N LYS A 835 -0.10 58.63 22.51
CA LYS A 835 -0.60 59.54 23.57
C LYS A 835 0.50 60.26 24.27
N GLU A 836 1.71 59.70 24.37
CA GLU A 836 2.85 60.43 24.97
C GLU A 836 3.41 61.53 24.02
N ASN A 837 3.27 61.31 22.69
CA ASN A 837 3.68 62.29 21.67
C ASN A 837 2.59 63.38 21.40
N ALA A 838 1.42 63.30 22.00
CA ALA A 838 0.30 64.21 21.79
C ALA A 838 -0.01 65.09 23.05
N ALA A 839 0.86 65.16 24.04
CA ALA A 839 0.75 66.13 25.15
C ALA A 839 1.46 67.42 24.77
N PRO A 840 0.80 68.63 24.98
CA PRO A 840 1.27 69.90 24.51
C PRO A 840 2.49 70.45 25.30
#